data_b39a9a980218485e45ae15e905b4a86f
#
_entry.id   b39a9a980218485e45ae15e905b4a86f
#
_cell.length_a   1.000
_cell.length_b   1.000
_cell.length_c   1.000
_cell.angle_alpha   90.00
_cell.angle_beta   90.00
_cell.angle_gamma   90.00
#
_symmetry.space_group_name_H-M   'P 1'
#
loop_
_entity.id
_entity.type
_entity.pdbx_description
1 polymer ?
#
loop_
_entity_poly.entity_id
_entity_poly.type
_entity_poly.pdbx_seq_one_letter_code
_entity_poly.pdbx_strand_id
1 'polypeptide(L)'
;SSTSNDGGDINIKSQYKIVQSYGSEINSSGNTNGGDILLSAPNIMSSGSVSAKGNQQGGYIDIESEGYIRLLSSKIDVAGNTQGGLVRIGGEFQGNNNLTRTEEQQNVFVDRWGERRSLTNAKTVLVSDGSSIDISSSNGKAGTAIIWSDQETTMLGNILATGTTGGAVEISSKDTLRHVGLSNVNISDGGHLLLDPKNITVGTGVTSQNWIYRGLIGHDYVDTSLDGDVNEGNLEIDDNFGSDVSISDDATLMVVGARHGKGSSNQSSSSGEVYLYKFDDGDFTNATLMGRIGKGYTGGLNINISTIGKDDKFGRSVSFDSTGKRLAIGATGDDGYDGDYKNAGAVYLITFSDTSYAGGTHVGTIGAGYTGSNDVNLLSQGDNNAPVIEESDLFGVSVALDGDADVLAVGVFGDDGYDEKGSGAANTIEDSGSVFMISFDDTDFTGGKVVSRIGNGYTQEEGYADSTCYTDAACASFTNDFYTRDHPDLEQKNKDRFGWSTTLNHDGSLLAVGRINDDGKDDSINNVGAVNLFKFTDAGSIVSAKTGKATYVGTIGYGYDYLDTSDENEHSVTHERNDLFGRSVAFDKDASHLAVGFNDKSSPGSKGKPGAVHLYTLTADLASATLVGTVGDGYTTDDDDENVNLSDYMDAKDIFGTGVDLNETGSRLVVSGMLASGNSNTKSKSGEVMLIKFNDDAFSSGEIYGI
;
A
#
# COMPACT_ATOMS: atom_id res chain seq x y z
N SER A 1 -27.15 8.90 -45.09
CA SER A 1 -28.52 8.93 -44.57
C SER A 1 -29.28 7.75 -45.09
N SER A 2 -29.35 6.65 -44.37
CA SER A 2 -30.22 5.52 -44.68
C SER A 2 -31.66 5.95 -44.36
N THR A 3 -32.58 5.61 -45.27
CA THR A 3 -34.04 5.80 -45.09
C THR A 3 -34.64 4.72 -44.20
N SER A 4 -33.83 3.93 -43.46
CA SER A 4 -34.30 2.99 -42.47
C SER A 4 -34.55 3.74 -41.17
N ASN A 5 -35.71 3.54 -40.55
CA ASN A 5 -36.10 4.08 -39.26
C ASN A 5 -35.35 3.35 -38.08
N ASP A 6 -34.51 2.40 -38.40
CA ASP A 6 -33.76 1.58 -37.44
C ASP A 6 -32.33 2.12 -37.23
N GLY A 7 -31.76 1.90 -36.06
CA GLY A 7 -30.35 2.16 -35.78
C GLY A 7 -29.42 1.29 -36.64
N GLY A 8 -28.22 1.74 -36.88
CA GLY A 8 -27.19 0.98 -37.60
C GLY A 8 -26.35 0.10 -36.69
N ASP A 9 -25.39 -0.63 -37.30
CA ASP A 9 -24.42 -1.45 -36.58
C ASP A 9 -23.15 -0.66 -36.31
N ILE A 10 -22.66 -0.65 -35.07
CA ILE A 10 -21.37 -0.10 -34.65
C ILE A 10 -20.52 -1.24 -34.10
N ASN A 11 -19.31 -1.38 -34.64
CA ASN A 11 -18.40 -2.43 -34.22
C ASN A 11 -17.00 -1.82 -34.01
N ILE A 12 -16.62 -1.67 -32.74
CA ILE A 12 -15.33 -1.12 -32.32
C ILE A 12 -14.49 -2.27 -31.78
N LYS A 13 -13.35 -2.55 -32.44
CA LYS A 13 -12.40 -3.58 -32.02
C LYS A 13 -11.00 -3.02 -31.89
N SER A 14 -10.31 -3.37 -30.80
CA SER A 14 -8.91 -3.03 -30.58
C SER A 14 -8.10 -4.29 -30.23
N GLN A 15 -6.82 -4.31 -30.62
CA GLN A 15 -5.90 -5.38 -30.23
C GLN A 15 -5.25 -5.13 -28.86
N TYR A 16 -5.41 -3.93 -28.29
CA TYR A 16 -4.80 -3.54 -27.02
C TYR A 16 -5.86 -3.16 -25.97
N LYS A 17 -6.44 -1.97 -26.08
CA LYS A 17 -7.48 -1.49 -25.16
C LYS A 17 -8.48 -0.58 -25.87
N ILE A 18 -9.67 -0.44 -25.28
CA ILE A 18 -10.64 0.62 -25.62
C ILE A 18 -10.77 1.49 -24.37
N VAL A 19 -10.56 2.80 -24.54
CA VAL A 19 -10.85 3.81 -23.54
C VAL A 19 -11.88 4.77 -24.12
N GLN A 20 -13.01 4.93 -23.44
CA GLN A 20 -14.06 5.88 -23.77
C GLN A 20 -14.15 6.95 -22.70
N SER A 21 -13.77 8.17 -23.03
CA SER A 21 -13.72 9.29 -22.10
C SER A 21 -15.12 9.78 -21.67
N TYR A 22 -15.19 10.44 -20.53
CA TYR A 22 -16.39 11.14 -20.06
C TYR A 22 -16.93 12.13 -21.11
N GLY A 23 -18.26 12.20 -21.23
CA GLY A 23 -18.91 13.06 -22.22
C GLY A 23 -18.86 12.59 -23.66
N SER A 24 -18.12 11.51 -23.98
CA SER A 24 -18.16 10.91 -25.32
C SER A 24 -19.39 10.01 -25.50
N GLU A 25 -19.82 9.82 -26.76
CA GLU A 25 -21.02 9.06 -27.07
C GLU A 25 -20.80 8.07 -28.22
N ILE A 26 -21.17 6.80 -27.99
CA ILE A 26 -21.32 5.77 -29.04
C ILE A 26 -22.81 5.53 -29.21
N ASN A 27 -23.39 5.97 -30.34
CA ASN A 27 -24.84 6.03 -30.51
C ASN A 27 -25.32 5.33 -31.79
N SER A 28 -26.10 4.26 -31.60
CA SER A 28 -26.82 3.52 -32.65
C SER A 28 -28.33 3.52 -32.42
N SER A 29 -28.88 4.58 -31.84
CA SER A 29 -30.32 4.73 -31.62
C SER A 29 -31.07 4.92 -32.94
N GLY A 30 -32.29 4.38 -33.00
CA GLY A 30 -33.16 4.47 -34.18
C GLY A 30 -34.54 5.06 -33.89
N ASN A 31 -35.20 5.59 -34.94
CA ASN A 31 -36.58 6.12 -34.80
C ASN A 31 -37.62 5.00 -34.64
N THR A 32 -37.33 3.78 -35.03
CA THR A 32 -38.19 2.60 -34.81
C THR A 32 -37.49 1.63 -33.85
N ASN A 33 -36.41 1.01 -34.24
CA ASN A 33 -35.66 0.07 -33.44
C ASN A 33 -34.22 0.59 -33.21
N GLY A 34 -33.64 0.30 -32.04
CA GLY A 34 -32.20 0.49 -31.80
C GLY A 34 -31.36 -0.44 -32.67
N GLY A 35 -30.10 -0.08 -32.92
CA GLY A 35 -29.15 -0.90 -33.66
C GLY A 35 -28.29 -1.81 -32.78
N ASP A 36 -27.23 -2.34 -33.35
CA ASP A 36 -26.28 -3.24 -32.71
C ASP A 36 -24.96 -2.52 -32.42
N ILE A 37 -24.45 -2.61 -31.18
CA ILE A 37 -23.14 -2.09 -30.81
C ILE A 37 -22.30 -3.23 -30.22
N LEU A 38 -21.05 -3.36 -30.72
CA LEU A 38 -20.04 -4.24 -30.16
C LEU A 38 -18.79 -3.44 -29.80
N LEU A 39 -18.35 -3.55 -28.54
CA LEU A 39 -17.03 -3.15 -28.08
C LEU A 39 -16.22 -4.40 -27.73
N SER A 40 -15.03 -4.55 -28.32
CA SER A 40 -14.21 -5.76 -28.18
C SER A 40 -12.73 -5.39 -28.08
N ALA A 41 -12.10 -5.66 -26.93
CA ALA A 41 -10.67 -5.45 -26.69
C ALA A 41 -10.19 -6.31 -25.51
N PRO A 42 -8.85 -6.55 -25.40
CA PRO A 42 -8.31 -7.21 -24.19
C PRO A 42 -8.67 -6.51 -22.90
N ASN A 43 -8.76 -5.18 -22.88
CA ASN A 43 -9.18 -4.38 -21.74
C ASN A 43 -10.10 -3.24 -22.23
N ILE A 44 -11.13 -2.92 -21.43
CA ILE A 44 -12.11 -1.87 -21.76
C ILE A 44 -12.37 -1.00 -20.53
N MET A 45 -12.21 0.30 -20.71
CA MET A 45 -12.63 1.33 -19.76
C MET A 45 -13.62 2.28 -20.45
N SER A 46 -14.74 2.58 -19.83
CA SER A 46 -15.74 3.51 -20.37
C SER A 46 -16.27 4.40 -19.26
N SER A 47 -16.18 5.73 -19.50
CA SER A 47 -16.82 6.78 -18.71
C SER A 47 -17.86 7.55 -19.54
N GLY A 48 -18.06 7.17 -20.78
CA GLY A 48 -19.00 7.81 -21.72
C GLY A 48 -20.37 7.14 -21.78
N SER A 49 -21.18 7.55 -22.78
CA SER A 49 -22.46 6.92 -23.06
C SER A 49 -22.40 5.97 -24.26
N VAL A 50 -23.07 4.82 -24.12
CA VAL A 50 -23.28 3.84 -25.19
C VAL A 50 -24.77 3.63 -25.34
N SER A 51 -25.36 4.02 -26.46
CA SER A 51 -26.81 4.04 -26.64
C SER A 51 -27.26 3.33 -27.91
N ALA A 52 -28.22 2.43 -27.78
CA ALA A 52 -28.95 1.79 -28.87
C ALA A 52 -30.46 1.82 -28.61
N LYS A 53 -30.99 3.01 -28.30
CA LYS A 53 -32.46 3.23 -28.05
C LYS A 53 -33.30 3.04 -29.29
N GLY A 54 -34.56 2.66 -29.07
CA GLY A 54 -35.56 2.65 -30.13
C GLY A 54 -36.92 3.22 -29.69
N ASN A 55 -37.61 3.94 -30.57
CA ASN A 55 -38.98 4.39 -30.25
C ASN A 55 -39.98 3.26 -30.17
N GLN A 56 -39.69 2.09 -30.71
CA GLN A 56 -40.46 0.87 -30.51
C GLN A 56 -39.66 -0.13 -29.68
N GLN A 57 -38.56 -0.64 -30.19
CA GLN A 57 -37.74 -1.65 -29.54
C GLN A 57 -36.30 -1.14 -29.34
N GLY A 58 -35.76 -1.32 -28.15
CA GLY A 58 -34.34 -1.12 -27.86
C GLY A 58 -33.46 -2.10 -28.64
N GLY A 59 -32.24 -1.69 -28.95
CA GLY A 59 -31.25 -2.48 -29.69
C GLY A 59 -30.42 -3.39 -28.80
N TYR A 60 -29.17 -3.62 -29.24
CA TYR A 60 -28.26 -4.57 -28.61
C TYR A 60 -26.93 -3.91 -28.33
N ILE A 61 -26.39 -4.12 -27.12
CA ILE A 61 -25.05 -3.66 -26.73
C ILE A 61 -24.29 -4.86 -26.15
N ASP A 62 -23.19 -5.21 -26.82
CA ASP A 62 -22.28 -6.26 -26.40
C ASP A 62 -20.92 -5.65 -26.07
N ILE A 63 -20.40 -5.89 -24.87
CA ILE A 63 -19.08 -5.46 -24.42
C ILE A 63 -18.31 -6.71 -23.97
N GLU A 64 -17.24 -7.07 -24.70
CA GLU A 64 -16.46 -8.27 -24.47
C GLU A 64 -14.97 -7.98 -24.30
N SER A 65 -14.32 -8.73 -23.39
CA SER A 65 -12.90 -8.60 -23.08
C SER A 65 -12.30 -9.95 -22.72
N GLU A 66 -10.98 -10.11 -22.91
CA GLU A 66 -10.22 -11.23 -22.35
C GLU A 66 -9.64 -10.91 -20.97
N GLY A 67 -9.58 -9.63 -20.59
CA GLY A 67 -9.08 -9.11 -19.33
C GLY A 67 -10.20 -8.45 -18.51
N TYR A 68 -10.14 -7.15 -18.35
CA TYR A 68 -11.11 -6.41 -17.54
C TYR A 68 -12.06 -5.54 -18.38
N ILE A 69 -13.27 -5.30 -17.82
CA ILE A 69 -14.21 -4.26 -18.24
C ILE A 69 -14.50 -3.38 -17.02
N ARG A 70 -14.22 -2.07 -17.16
CA ARG A 70 -14.52 -1.07 -16.14
C ARG A 70 -15.49 -0.03 -16.72
N LEU A 71 -16.69 0.06 -16.16
CA LEU A 71 -17.67 1.08 -16.46
C LEU A 71 -17.67 2.11 -15.33
N LEU A 72 -17.04 3.27 -15.56
CA LEU A 72 -16.77 4.31 -14.57
C LEU A 72 -17.71 5.49 -14.83
N SER A 73 -18.79 5.64 -14.09
CA SER A 73 -19.87 6.61 -14.34
C SER A 73 -20.45 6.53 -15.78
N SER A 74 -20.39 5.35 -16.39
CA SER A 74 -20.79 5.08 -17.76
C SER A 74 -22.32 4.95 -17.89
N LYS A 75 -22.87 5.36 -19.04
CA LYS A 75 -24.31 5.24 -19.32
C LYS A 75 -24.56 4.28 -20.48
N ILE A 76 -25.16 3.14 -20.20
CA ILE A 76 -25.56 2.12 -21.17
C ILE A 76 -27.06 2.18 -21.33
N ASP A 77 -27.58 2.39 -22.55
CA ASP A 77 -28.98 2.65 -22.76
C ASP A 77 -29.54 1.93 -24.00
N VAL A 78 -30.42 0.94 -23.76
CA VAL A 78 -31.18 0.22 -24.79
C VAL A 78 -32.67 0.31 -24.51
N ALA A 79 -33.14 1.39 -23.93
CA ALA A 79 -34.56 1.56 -23.65
C ALA A 79 -35.42 1.59 -24.93
N GLY A 80 -36.66 1.11 -24.82
CA GLY A 80 -37.62 1.15 -25.90
C GLY A 80 -39.03 1.50 -25.44
N ASN A 81 -39.94 1.82 -26.36
CA ASN A 81 -41.33 2.13 -25.95
C ASN A 81 -42.14 0.85 -25.76
N THR A 82 -42.06 -0.12 -26.67
CA THR A 82 -42.85 -1.36 -26.60
C THR A 82 -42.02 -2.52 -26.09
N GLN A 83 -40.71 -2.45 -26.19
CA GLN A 83 -39.77 -3.47 -25.68
C GLN A 83 -38.40 -2.86 -25.42
N GLY A 84 -37.83 -3.13 -24.23
CA GLY A 84 -36.41 -2.85 -23.95
C GLY A 84 -35.48 -3.78 -24.73
N GLY A 85 -34.23 -3.41 -24.89
CA GLY A 85 -33.21 -4.16 -25.65
C GLY A 85 -32.43 -5.17 -24.79
N LEU A 86 -31.29 -5.62 -25.35
CA LEU A 86 -30.35 -6.54 -24.70
C LEU A 86 -28.99 -5.88 -24.46
N VAL A 87 -28.49 -6.00 -23.25
CA VAL A 87 -27.11 -5.61 -22.85
C VAL A 87 -26.39 -6.84 -22.35
N ARG A 88 -25.18 -7.12 -22.90
CA ARG A 88 -24.29 -8.16 -22.39
C ARG A 88 -22.91 -7.57 -22.13
N ILE A 89 -22.45 -7.65 -20.90
CA ILE A 89 -21.18 -7.09 -20.44
C ILE A 89 -20.34 -8.23 -19.85
N GLY A 90 -19.18 -8.48 -20.46
CA GLY A 90 -18.21 -9.45 -19.98
C GLY A 90 -18.53 -10.92 -20.18
N GLY A 91 -19.62 -11.25 -20.88
CA GLY A 91 -19.94 -12.63 -21.22
C GLY A 91 -21.41 -12.88 -21.57
N GLU A 92 -21.71 -14.12 -21.80
CA GLU A 92 -23.06 -14.64 -22.08
C GLU A 92 -23.74 -15.09 -20.78
N PHE A 93 -25.04 -15.34 -20.85
CA PHE A 93 -25.84 -15.86 -19.74
C PHE A 93 -25.16 -17.07 -19.10
N GLN A 94 -24.86 -16.98 -17.79
CA GLN A 94 -24.10 -17.96 -17.00
C GLN A 94 -22.77 -18.35 -17.64
N GLY A 95 -22.05 -17.39 -18.26
CA GLY A 95 -20.77 -17.61 -18.93
C GLY A 95 -20.83 -18.66 -20.05
N ASN A 96 -21.98 -18.80 -20.68
CA ASN A 96 -22.29 -19.85 -21.66
C ASN A 96 -22.29 -21.28 -21.11
N ASN A 97 -22.48 -21.45 -19.80
CA ASN A 97 -22.67 -22.77 -19.19
C ASN A 97 -24.17 -23.15 -19.20
N ASN A 98 -24.55 -24.14 -19.97
CA ASN A 98 -25.94 -24.53 -20.13
C ASN A 98 -26.36 -25.77 -19.28
N LEU A 99 -25.45 -26.31 -18.45
CA LEU A 99 -25.67 -27.57 -17.73
C LEU A 99 -26.66 -27.46 -16.56
N THR A 100 -26.87 -26.26 -16.04
CA THR A 100 -27.69 -26.00 -14.85
C THR A 100 -28.90 -25.10 -15.12
N ARG A 101 -29.14 -24.69 -16.37
CA ARG A 101 -30.21 -23.76 -16.74
C ARG A 101 -31.59 -24.45 -16.64
N THR A 102 -32.54 -23.74 -16.04
CA THR A 102 -33.95 -24.14 -16.13
C THR A 102 -34.54 -23.73 -17.49
N GLU A 103 -35.63 -24.34 -17.91
CA GLU A 103 -36.34 -23.98 -19.14
C GLU A 103 -36.83 -22.50 -19.09
N GLU A 104 -37.26 -22.05 -17.93
CA GLU A 104 -37.67 -20.64 -17.73
C GLU A 104 -36.49 -19.67 -17.92
N GLN A 105 -35.34 -19.97 -17.29
CA GLN A 105 -34.12 -19.15 -17.47
C GLN A 105 -33.69 -19.12 -18.93
N GLN A 106 -33.67 -20.26 -19.61
CA GLN A 106 -33.34 -20.32 -21.02
C GLN A 106 -34.27 -19.44 -21.87
N ASN A 107 -35.56 -19.51 -21.65
CA ASN A 107 -36.57 -18.71 -22.36
C ASN A 107 -36.44 -17.21 -22.11
N VAL A 108 -36.16 -16.82 -20.86
CA VAL A 108 -36.13 -15.39 -20.42
C VAL A 108 -34.86 -14.69 -20.80
N PHE A 109 -33.70 -15.33 -20.64
CA PHE A 109 -32.39 -14.70 -20.83
C PHE A 109 -31.82 -14.94 -22.24
N VAL A 110 -32.13 -16.06 -22.91
CA VAL A 110 -31.50 -16.45 -24.16
C VAL A 110 -32.46 -16.48 -25.33
N ASP A 111 -33.48 -17.37 -25.31
CA ASP A 111 -34.31 -17.65 -26.47
C ASP A 111 -35.14 -16.48 -26.95
N ARG A 112 -35.46 -15.54 -26.03
CA ARG A 112 -36.14 -14.29 -26.32
C ARG A 112 -35.43 -13.44 -27.38
N TRP A 113 -34.10 -13.55 -27.44
CA TRP A 113 -33.25 -12.69 -28.27
C TRP A 113 -32.80 -13.35 -29.57
N GLY A 114 -33.21 -14.61 -29.81
CA GLY A 114 -32.82 -15.40 -30.96
C GLY A 114 -31.32 -15.76 -30.94
N GLU A 115 -30.83 -16.18 -32.07
CA GLU A 115 -29.42 -16.53 -32.22
C GLU A 115 -28.55 -15.25 -32.21
N ARG A 116 -27.65 -15.15 -31.25
CA ARG A 116 -26.73 -14.01 -31.08
C ARG A 116 -25.27 -14.47 -31.22
N ARG A 117 -24.37 -13.51 -31.48
CA ARG A 117 -22.94 -13.79 -31.50
C ARG A 117 -22.48 -14.33 -30.15
N SER A 118 -21.50 -15.24 -30.15
CA SER A 118 -20.80 -15.61 -28.93
C SER A 118 -19.88 -14.49 -28.46
N LEU A 119 -19.77 -14.32 -27.14
CA LEU A 119 -18.89 -13.34 -26.49
C LEU A 119 -17.73 -14.06 -25.80
N THR A 120 -16.58 -13.39 -25.78
CA THR A 120 -15.47 -13.76 -24.92
C THR A 120 -15.75 -13.32 -23.50
N ASN A 121 -15.53 -14.23 -22.51
CA ASN A 121 -15.73 -13.89 -21.11
C ASN A 121 -14.61 -12.98 -20.60
N ALA A 122 -14.97 -11.93 -19.89
CA ALA A 122 -14.03 -11.08 -19.15
C ALA A 122 -13.51 -11.81 -17.90
N LYS A 123 -12.28 -11.52 -17.49
CA LYS A 123 -11.80 -11.95 -16.17
C LYS A 123 -12.52 -11.21 -15.08
N THR A 124 -12.55 -9.87 -15.16
CA THR A 124 -13.22 -9.04 -14.16
C THR A 124 -14.14 -8.02 -14.81
N VAL A 125 -15.24 -7.70 -14.12
CA VAL A 125 -16.20 -6.65 -14.52
C VAL A 125 -16.49 -5.75 -13.33
N LEU A 126 -16.23 -4.46 -13.48
CA LEU A 126 -16.64 -3.42 -12.55
C LEU A 126 -17.68 -2.51 -13.20
N VAL A 127 -18.82 -2.34 -12.55
CA VAL A 127 -19.81 -1.31 -12.86
C VAL A 127 -19.85 -0.37 -11.65
N SER A 128 -19.14 0.76 -11.74
CA SER A 128 -18.95 1.68 -10.63
C SER A 128 -20.26 2.37 -10.23
N ASP A 129 -20.27 2.94 -9.05
CA ASP A 129 -21.30 3.91 -8.65
C ASP A 129 -21.35 5.10 -9.66
N GLY A 130 -22.52 5.65 -9.89
CA GLY A 130 -22.70 6.64 -10.95
C GLY A 130 -22.89 6.06 -12.37
N SER A 131 -22.54 4.78 -12.62
CA SER A 131 -22.88 4.09 -13.86
C SER A 131 -24.36 3.69 -13.89
N SER A 132 -24.95 3.67 -15.09
CA SER A 132 -26.34 3.26 -15.28
C SER A 132 -26.55 2.38 -16.51
N ILE A 133 -27.35 1.34 -16.36
CA ILE A 133 -27.79 0.45 -17.43
C ILE A 133 -29.29 0.53 -17.56
N ASP A 134 -29.82 1.12 -18.64
CA ASP A 134 -31.23 1.29 -18.89
C ASP A 134 -31.71 0.31 -19.97
N ILE A 135 -32.48 -0.69 -19.56
CA ILE A 135 -33.16 -1.67 -20.41
C ILE A 135 -34.68 -1.53 -20.32
N SER A 136 -35.18 -0.39 -19.90
CA SER A 136 -36.60 -0.17 -19.62
C SER A 136 -37.50 -0.14 -20.88
N SER A 137 -38.80 -0.25 -20.65
CA SER A 137 -39.80 -0.06 -21.67
C SER A 137 -40.96 0.80 -21.12
N SER A 138 -41.34 1.83 -21.85
CA SER A 138 -42.41 2.76 -21.39
C SER A 138 -43.80 2.10 -21.40
N ASN A 139 -44.09 1.25 -22.40
CA ASN A 139 -45.44 0.68 -22.61
C ASN A 139 -45.41 -0.83 -22.88
N GLY A 140 -44.34 -1.51 -22.60
CA GLY A 140 -44.19 -2.95 -22.87
C GLY A 140 -43.25 -3.66 -21.90
N LYS A 141 -42.76 -4.81 -22.31
CA LYS A 141 -41.83 -5.60 -21.50
C LYS A 141 -40.43 -4.98 -21.54
N ALA A 142 -39.81 -4.79 -20.37
CA ALA A 142 -38.40 -4.38 -20.29
C ALA A 142 -37.44 -5.41 -20.90
N GLY A 143 -36.20 -5.03 -21.09
CA GLY A 143 -35.16 -5.78 -21.76
C GLY A 143 -34.47 -6.84 -20.92
N THR A 144 -33.26 -7.22 -21.34
CA THR A 144 -32.39 -8.13 -20.59
C THR A 144 -31.00 -7.51 -20.42
N ALA A 145 -30.45 -7.55 -19.22
CA ALA A 145 -29.05 -7.23 -18.92
C ALA A 145 -28.34 -8.46 -18.37
N ILE A 146 -27.19 -8.78 -18.91
CA ILE A 146 -26.30 -9.86 -18.48
C ILE A 146 -24.95 -9.23 -18.16
N ILE A 147 -24.50 -9.38 -16.91
CA ILE A 147 -23.21 -8.93 -16.43
C ILE A 147 -22.48 -10.15 -15.88
N TRP A 148 -21.37 -10.53 -16.53
CA TRP A 148 -20.67 -11.77 -16.23
C TRP A 148 -19.15 -11.56 -16.22
N SER A 149 -18.47 -12.32 -15.34
CA SER A 149 -17.01 -12.47 -15.38
C SER A 149 -16.57 -13.87 -14.97
N ASP A 150 -15.37 -14.27 -15.37
CA ASP A 150 -14.82 -15.57 -14.98
C ASP A 150 -14.14 -15.56 -13.59
N GLN A 151 -13.79 -14.38 -13.04
CA GLN A 151 -13.14 -14.22 -11.73
C GLN A 151 -14.00 -13.38 -10.79
N GLU A 152 -14.16 -12.10 -11.08
CA GLU A 152 -14.87 -11.19 -10.18
C GLU A 152 -15.78 -10.22 -10.91
N THR A 153 -17.02 -10.08 -10.41
CA THR A 153 -17.96 -9.03 -10.84
C THR A 153 -18.29 -8.13 -9.64
N THR A 154 -18.04 -6.84 -9.79
CA THR A 154 -18.46 -5.80 -8.84
C THR A 154 -19.55 -4.95 -9.47
N MET A 155 -20.71 -4.81 -8.80
CA MET A 155 -21.87 -4.08 -9.31
C MET A 155 -22.35 -3.04 -8.30
N LEU A 156 -21.93 -1.79 -8.48
CA LEU A 156 -22.33 -0.65 -7.67
C LEU A 156 -23.34 0.27 -8.39
N GLY A 157 -23.35 0.23 -9.73
CA GLY A 157 -24.19 1.08 -10.57
C GLY A 157 -25.67 0.74 -10.54
N ASN A 158 -26.46 1.52 -11.26
CA ASN A 158 -27.92 1.40 -11.32
C ASN A 158 -28.37 0.62 -12.53
N ILE A 159 -29.34 -0.30 -12.35
CA ILE A 159 -30.02 -0.99 -13.45
C ILE A 159 -31.50 -0.63 -13.44
N LEU A 160 -31.99 -0.10 -14.57
CA LEU A 160 -33.40 0.20 -14.77
C LEU A 160 -33.99 -0.82 -15.74
N ALA A 161 -34.75 -1.79 -15.22
CA ALA A 161 -35.41 -2.87 -15.94
C ALA A 161 -36.95 -2.79 -15.78
N THR A 162 -37.50 -1.59 -15.86
CA THR A 162 -38.92 -1.32 -15.62
C THR A 162 -39.74 -1.34 -16.90
N GLY A 163 -40.98 -1.80 -16.80
CA GLY A 163 -41.94 -1.86 -17.92
C GLY A 163 -43.33 -2.23 -17.41
N THR A 164 -44.30 -2.49 -18.34
CA THR A 164 -45.56 -3.17 -17.97
C THR A 164 -45.36 -4.58 -17.48
N THR A 165 -44.25 -5.16 -17.87
CA THR A 165 -43.63 -6.38 -17.31
C THR A 165 -42.17 -6.13 -17.11
N GLY A 166 -41.62 -6.47 -15.96
CA GLY A 166 -40.24 -6.29 -15.62
C GLY A 166 -39.24 -7.00 -16.55
N GLY A 167 -38.03 -6.54 -16.62
CA GLY A 167 -36.95 -7.12 -17.40
C GLY A 167 -36.31 -8.34 -16.73
N ALA A 168 -35.27 -8.87 -17.38
CA ALA A 168 -34.44 -9.93 -16.84
C ALA A 168 -33.03 -9.41 -16.62
N VAL A 169 -32.51 -9.56 -15.42
CA VAL A 169 -31.18 -9.08 -15.02
C VAL A 169 -30.39 -10.25 -14.45
N GLU A 170 -29.22 -10.50 -15.00
CA GLU A 170 -28.20 -11.36 -14.41
C GLU A 170 -27.01 -10.51 -13.98
N ILE A 171 -26.56 -10.70 -12.74
CA ILE A 171 -25.33 -10.15 -12.20
C ILE A 171 -24.60 -11.33 -11.58
N SER A 172 -23.56 -11.82 -12.24
CA SER A 172 -22.97 -13.11 -11.92
C SER A 172 -21.46 -13.09 -12.12
N SER A 173 -20.78 -14.02 -11.46
CA SER A 173 -19.37 -14.33 -11.67
C SER A 173 -19.15 -15.82 -11.49
N LYS A 174 -18.18 -16.37 -12.20
CA LYS A 174 -17.80 -17.77 -12.00
C LYS A 174 -17.21 -18.01 -10.61
N ASP A 175 -16.46 -17.05 -10.06
CA ASP A 175 -15.83 -17.18 -8.74
C ASP A 175 -16.46 -16.23 -7.71
N THR A 176 -16.32 -14.93 -7.83
CA THR A 176 -16.73 -13.98 -6.78
C THR A 176 -17.67 -12.91 -7.33
N LEU A 177 -18.76 -12.64 -6.61
CA LEU A 177 -19.67 -11.53 -6.86
C LEU A 177 -19.62 -10.60 -5.65
N ARG A 178 -19.20 -9.33 -5.89
CA ARG A 178 -19.04 -8.33 -4.84
C ARG A 178 -20.04 -7.18 -5.00
N HIS A 179 -20.46 -6.61 -3.89
CA HIS A 179 -21.16 -5.33 -3.77
C HIS A 179 -22.36 -5.17 -4.73
N VAL A 180 -23.24 -6.16 -4.79
CA VAL A 180 -24.49 -5.99 -5.52
C VAL A 180 -25.46 -5.15 -4.71
N GLY A 181 -25.52 -3.86 -4.98
CA GLY A 181 -26.55 -2.98 -4.43
C GLY A 181 -27.92 -3.37 -4.96
N LEU A 182 -28.65 -4.26 -4.29
CA LEU A 182 -29.99 -4.68 -4.74
C LEU A 182 -30.98 -3.51 -4.82
N SER A 183 -30.79 -2.46 -4.02
CA SER A 183 -31.58 -1.20 -4.11
C SER A 183 -31.33 -0.45 -5.42
N ASN A 184 -30.24 -0.69 -6.09
CA ASN A 184 -29.86 -0.05 -7.36
C ASN A 184 -30.43 -0.83 -8.57
N VAL A 185 -31.02 -2.00 -8.36
CA VAL A 185 -31.63 -2.81 -9.42
C VAL A 185 -33.14 -2.66 -9.36
N ASN A 186 -33.69 -1.81 -10.24
CA ASN A 186 -35.11 -1.50 -10.30
C ASN A 186 -35.79 -2.34 -11.38
N ILE A 187 -36.56 -3.35 -10.96
CA ILE A 187 -37.28 -4.29 -11.83
C ILE A 187 -38.77 -4.22 -11.51
N SER A 188 -39.64 -3.99 -12.52
CA SER A 188 -41.08 -4.06 -12.34
C SER A 188 -41.58 -5.48 -12.13
N ASP A 189 -42.84 -5.62 -11.70
CA ASP A 189 -43.51 -6.92 -11.51
C ASP A 189 -43.38 -7.85 -12.73
N GLY A 190 -43.19 -9.14 -12.46
CA GLY A 190 -43.02 -10.18 -13.50
C GLY A 190 -41.64 -10.16 -14.15
N GLY A 191 -40.67 -9.45 -13.60
CA GLY A 191 -39.28 -9.49 -14.00
C GLY A 191 -38.46 -10.55 -13.23
N HIS A 192 -37.21 -10.76 -13.64
CA HIS A 192 -36.30 -11.77 -13.07
C HIS A 192 -34.97 -11.13 -12.69
N LEU A 193 -34.48 -11.48 -11.50
CA LEU A 193 -33.10 -11.19 -11.07
C LEU A 193 -32.39 -12.53 -10.77
N LEU A 194 -31.25 -12.74 -11.39
CA LEU A 194 -30.36 -13.87 -11.12
C LEU A 194 -29.04 -13.36 -10.58
N LEU A 195 -28.65 -13.86 -9.42
CA LEU A 195 -27.31 -13.73 -8.85
C LEU A 195 -26.73 -15.13 -8.77
N ASP A 196 -25.65 -15.42 -9.53
CA ASP A 196 -25.12 -16.79 -9.66
C ASP A 196 -23.58 -16.82 -9.55
N PRO A 197 -23.02 -16.45 -8.39
CA PRO A 197 -21.62 -16.68 -8.12
C PRO A 197 -21.39 -18.01 -7.40
N LYS A 198 -20.14 -18.49 -7.43
CA LYS A 198 -19.69 -19.57 -6.56
C LYS A 198 -19.78 -19.19 -5.08
N ASN A 199 -19.46 -17.92 -4.78
CA ASN A 199 -19.53 -17.33 -3.45
C ASN A 199 -20.36 -16.03 -3.52
N ILE A 200 -21.28 -15.83 -2.57
CA ILE A 200 -22.05 -14.59 -2.44
C ILE A 200 -22.07 -14.17 -0.98
N THR A 201 -21.73 -12.93 -0.72
CA THR A 201 -21.93 -12.29 0.59
C THR A 201 -23.08 -11.31 0.47
N VAL A 202 -24.12 -11.48 1.28
CA VAL A 202 -25.29 -10.57 1.31
C VAL A 202 -25.21 -9.75 2.58
N GLY A 203 -24.91 -8.45 2.42
CA GLY A 203 -24.92 -7.46 3.51
C GLY A 203 -26.12 -6.53 3.47
N THR A 204 -26.46 -5.90 4.57
CA THR A 204 -27.50 -4.88 4.64
C THR A 204 -26.98 -3.57 4.08
N GLY A 205 -27.57 -3.16 3.01
CA GLY A 205 -27.47 -1.90 2.24
C GLY A 205 -26.39 -0.91 2.58
N VAL A 206 -25.42 -0.76 1.70
CA VAL A 206 -24.46 0.33 1.71
C VAL A 206 -25.11 1.55 1.06
N THR A 207 -25.32 2.62 1.83
CA THR A 207 -25.48 3.94 1.25
C THR A 207 -24.15 4.31 0.58
N SER A 208 -24.21 4.86 -0.61
CA SER A 208 -23.11 5.23 -1.50
C SER A 208 -21.96 6.02 -0.81
N GLN A 209 -21.21 5.38 0.02
CA GLN A 209 -19.89 5.78 0.43
C GLN A 209 -18.95 4.61 0.12
N ASN A 210 -17.96 4.84 -0.72
CA ASN A 210 -16.95 3.88 -1.13
C ASN A 210 -16.04 3.42 0.03
N TRP A 211 -16.47 3.61 1.27
CA TRP A 211 -15.69 3.45 2.49
C TRP A 211 -16.52 2.78 3.58
N ILE A 212 -16.07 1.65 4.12
CA ILE A 212 -16.62 1.08 5.35
C ILE A 212 -15.61 1.37 6.47
N TYR A 213 -15.98 2.31 7.32
CA TYR A 213 -15.32 2.59 8.58
C TYR A 213 -15.50 1.40 9.53
N ARG A 214 -14.40 0.86 10.11
CA ARG A 214 -14.47 -0.26 11.04
C ARG A 214 -13.77 -0.07 12.37
N GLY A 215 -13.07 1.02 12.63
CA GLY A 215 -12.53 1.31 13.96
C GLY A 215 -11.13 1.95 13.97
N LEU A 216 -10.77 2.56 15.10
CA LEU A 216 -9.48 3.18 15.42
C LEU A 216 -8.76 2.42 16.52
N ILE A 217 -7.44 2.29 16.37
CA ILE A 217 -6.59 1.83 17.48
C ILE A 217 -5.89 3.05 18.08
N GLY A 218 -6.31 3.42 19.27
CA GLY A 218 -5.76 4.58 19.97
C GLY A 218 -6.53 4.91 21.24
N HIS A 219 -6.30 6.09 21.81
CA HIS A 219 -6.90 6.47 23.07
C HIS A 219 -8.38 6.91 22.92
N ASP A 220 -9.27 6.33 23.75
CA ASP A 220 -10.71 6.63 23.84
C ASP A 220 -11.54 6.36 22.56
N TYR A 221 -11.03 5.57 21.63
CA TYR A 221 -11.83 5.09 20.53
C TYR A 221 -12.74 3.97 21.03
N VAL A 222 -14.03 4.26 21.18
CA VAL A 222 -15.04 3.33 21.68
C VAL A 222 -16.31 3.52 20.87
N ASP A 223 -16.41 2.91 19.73
CA ASP A 223 -17.69 2.76 19.04
C ASP A 223 -18.14 1.30 19.11
N THR A 224 -19.15 1.07 19.96
CA THR A 224 -19.72 -0.28 20.14
C THR A 224 -20.56 -0.75 18.95
N SER A 225 -20.69 0.08 17.91
CA SER A 225 -21.40 -0.24 16.67
C SER A 225 -20.47 -0.76 15.56
N LEU A 226 -19.12 -0.71 15.76
CA LEU A 226 -18.11 -1.08 14.77
C LEU A 226 -17.18 -2.13 15.35
N ASP A 227 -16.92 -3.19 14.59
CA ASP A 227 -16.17 -4.37 15.04
C ASP A 227 -14.63 -4.17 15.14
N GLY A 228 -14.11 -2.95 14.90
CA GLY A 228 -12.68 -2.72 14.74
C GLY A 228 -12.04 -1.66 15.67
N ASP A 229 -12.81 -0.91 16.45
CA ASP A 229 -12.23 0.07 17.39
C ASP A 229 -11.52 -0.61 18.56
N VAL A 230 -10.28 -0.23 18.81
CA VAL A 230 -9.53 -0.63 20.00
C VAL A 230 -9.19 0.58 20.84
N ASN A 231 -9.83 0.68 22.00
CA ASN A 231 -9.44 1.67 23.00
C ASN A 231 -8.17 1.25 23.72
N GLU A 232 -7.05 1.86 23.36
CA GLU A 232 -5.81 1.69 24.12
C GLU A 232 -5.77 2.69 25.30
N GLY A 233 -6.54 2.35 26.32
CA GLY A 233 -6.71 3.21 27.50
C GLY A 233 -5.45 3.49 28.33
N ASN A 234 -4.34 2.84 28.00
CA ASN A 234 -3.05 3.04 28.68
C ASN A 234 -2.14 4.05 27.99
N LEU A 235 -2.52 4.53 26.79
CA LEU A 235 -1.75 5.59 26.13
C LEU A 235 -1.80 6.88 26.92
N GLU A 236 -0.66 7.52 27.07
CA GLU A 236 -0.51 8.79 27.76
C GLU A 236 -0.14 9.93 26.82
N ILE A 237 -0.16 11.13 27.34
CA ILE A 237 0.28 12.32 26.63
C ILE A 237 1.74 12.15 26.22
N ASP A 238 2.02 12.45 24.93
CA ASP A 238 3.35 12.37 24.32
C ASP A 238 3.94 10.96 24.20
N ASP A 239 3.19 9.85 24.30
CA ASP A 239 3.72 8.49 24.10
C ASP A 239 4.12 8.23 22.66
N ASN A 240 3.51 8.96 21.72
CA ASN A 240 3.76 8.81 20.28
C ASN A 240 3.53 7.37 19.78
N PHE A 241 2.41 6.77 20.12
CA PHE A 241 1.94 5.52 19.54
C PHE A 241 1.80 5.68 18.02
N GLY A 242 2.20 4.67 17.23
CA GLY A 242 2.34 4.84 15.79
C GLY A 242 3.62 5.59 15.40
N SER A 243 4.67 5.54 16.22
CA SER A 243 6.02 5.98 15.78
C SER A 243 6.48 5.24 14.52
N ASP A 244 6.09 3.97 14.43
CA ASP A 244 6.19 3.10 13.28
C ASP A 244 5.21 1.94 13.45
N VAL A 245 4.90 1.23 12.34
CA VAL A 245 3.97 0.10 12.29
C VAL A 245 4.50 -0.98 11.35
N SER A 246 4.20 -2.25 11.65
CA SER A 246 4.45 -3.35 10.72
C SER A 246 3.38 -4.43 10.86
N ILE A 247 3.04 -5.09 9.74
CA ILE A 247 2.06 -6.18 9.65
C ILE A 247 2.67 -7.44 9.05
N SER A 248 2.14 -8.61 9.42
CA SER A 248 2.49 -9.87 8.75
C SER A 248 1.94 -9.93 7.32
N ASP A 249 2.52 -10.76 6.45
CA ASP A 249 2.09 -10.94 5.05
C ASP A 249 0.58 -11.21 4.93
N ASP A 250 0.02 -12.01 5.84
CA ASP A 250 -1.41 -12.35 5.89
C ASP A 250 -2.29 -11.29 6.58
N ALA A 251 -1.70 -10.18 7.03
CA ALA A 251 -2.33 -9.10 7.78
C ALA A 251 -3.10 -9.54 9.05
N THR A 252 -2.75 -10.69 9.64
CA THR A 252 -3.37 -11.16 10.89
C THR A 252 -2.64 -10.67 12.15
N LEU A 253 -1.40 -10.21 12.02
CA LEU A 253 -0.58 -9.69 13.12
C LEU A 253 -0.12 -8.27 12.81
N MET A 254 -0.07 -7.43 13.83
CA MET A 254 0.45 -6.06 13.73
C MET A 254 1.28 -5.70 14.95
N VAL A 255 2.33 -4.96 14.73
CA VAL A 255 3.15 -4.36 15.78
C VAL A 255 3.15 -2.84 15.63
N VAL A 256 3.07 -2.13 16.74
CA VAL A 256 3.05 -0.67 16.79
C VAL A 256 4.07 -0.17 17.80
N GLY A 257 4.97 0.71 17.34
CA GLY A 257 5.93 1.39 18.21
C GLY A 257 5.35 2.61 18.90
N ALA A 258 5.78 2.85 20.13
CA ALA A 258 5.49 4.06 20.93
C ALA A 258 6.80 4.55 21.56
N ARG A 259 7.59 5.28 20.78
CA ARG A 259 8.99 5.63 21.12
C ARG A 259 9.17 6.45 22.39
N HIS A 260 8.16 7.17 22.82
CA HIS A 260 8.19 7.95 24.07
C HIS A 260 7.41 7.29 25.21
N GLY A 261 6.92 6.06 25.00
CA GLY A 261 6.36 5.25 26.07
C GLY A 261 7.30 5.16 27.28
N LYS A 262 6.76 5.02 28.46
CA LYS A 262 7.53 5.13 29.73
C LYS A 262 7.75 3.79 30.42
N GLY A 263 7.47 2.69 29.69
CA GLY A 263 7.53 1.34 30.23
C GLY A 263 6.46 1.04 31.27
N SER A 264 6.46 -0.18 31.81
CA SER A 264 5.47 -0.59 32.80
C SER A 264 5.49 0.36 34.00
N SER A 265 4.32 0.88 34.37
CA SER A 265 4.13 1.82 35.48
C SER A 265 4.82 3.19 35.30
N ASN A 266 5.12 3.61 34.12
CA ASN A 266 5.67 4.96 33.77
C ASN A 266 6.98 5.31 34.51
N GLN A 267 7.84 4.33 34.73
CA GLN A 267 9.05 4.51 35.53
C GLN A 267 10.28 4.99 34.76
N SER A 268 10.24 4.99 33.42
CA SER A 268 11.40 5.32 32.59
C SER A 268 10.99 6.26 31.46
N SER A 269 11.27 7.54 31.62
CA SER A 269 10.92 8.56 30.62
C SER A 269 11.47 8.21 29.24
N SER A 270 10.61 8.25 28.21
CA SER A 270 10.96 7.98 26.81
C SER A 270 11.83 6.73 26.61
N SER A 271 11.67 5.71 27.46
CA SER A 271 12.34 4.43 27.25
C SER A 271 11.83 3.75 25.97
N GLY A 272 10.58 4.04 25.63
CA GLY A 272 9.87 3.44 24.52
C GLY A 272 9.23 2.09 24.87
N GLU A 273 8.29 1.69 24.04
CA GLU A 273 7.57 0.41 24.14
C GLU A 273 6.95 0.03 22.81
N VAL A 274 6.58 -1.24 22.68
CA VAL A 274 5.99 -1.81 21.45
C VAL A 274 4.74 -2.60 21.84
N TYR A 275 3.68 -2.44 21.07
CA TYR A 275 2.38 -3.08 21.23
C TYR A 275 2.21 -4.18 20.19
N LEU A 276 1.69 -5.35 20.61
CA LEU A 276 1.46 -6.53 19.78
C LEU A 276 -0.04 -6.74 19.63
N TYR A 277 -0.55 -6.63 18.40
CA TYR A 277 -1.95 -6.84 18.07
C TYR A 277 -2.15 -8.08 17.21
N LYS A 278 -3.30 -8.73 17.37
CA LYS A 278 -3.76 -9.81 16.53
C LYS A 278 -5.18 -9.53 16.04
N PHE A 279 -5.44 -9.82 14.77
CA PHE A 279 -6.75 -9.79 14.14
C PHE A 279 -7.30 -11.22 13.98
N ASP A 280 -8.61 -11.37 13.90
CA ASP A 280 -9.25 -12.67 13.67
C ASP A 280 -8.99 -13.18 12.24
N ASP A 281 -8.81 -12.26 11.30
CA ASP A 281 -8.51 -12.54 9.88
C ASP A 281 -7.66 -11.42 9.22
N GLY A 282 -7.28 -11.65 7.97
CA GLY A 282 -6.52 -10.66 7.17
C GLY A 282 -7.36 -9.46 6.70
N ASP A 283 -8.61 -9.36 7.12
CA ASP A 283 -9.49 -8.21 6.88
C ASP A 283 -9.52 -7.23 8.06
N PHE A 284 -8.57 -7.34 8.98
CA PHE A 284 -8.43 -6.51 10.18
C PHE A 284 -9.62 -6.60 11.15
N THR A 285 -10.36 -7.74 11.17
CA THR A 285 -11.51 -7.86 12.07
C THR A 285 -11.06 -8.16 13.50
N ASN A 286 -11.77 -7.59 14.48
CA ASN A 286 -11.59 -7.84 15.93
C ASN A 286 -10.14 -7.71 16.43
N ALA A 287 -9.51 -6.56 16.22
CA ALA A 287 -8.18 -6.28 16.73
C ALA A 287 -8.08 -6.51 18.26
N THR A 288 -7.15 -7.32 18.69
CA THR A 288 -6.92 -7.65 20.10
C THR A 288 -5.48 -7.35 20.49
N LEU A 289 -5.29 -6.53 21.55
CA LEU A 289 -3.98 -6.34 22.17
C LEU A 289 -3.55 -7.64 22.86
N MET A 290 -2.49 -8.27 22.40
CA MET A 290 -1.96 -9.53 22.90
C MET A 290 -0.93 -9.31 24.01
N GLY A 291 -0.06 -8.31 23.87
CA GLY A 291 1.03 -8.03 24.80
C GLY A 291 1.81 -6.79 24.46
N ARG A 292 2.82 -6.48 25.29
CA ARG A 292 3.74 -5.36 25.12
C ARG A 292 5.18 -5.78 25.30
N ILE A 293 6.08 -5.13 24.57
CA ILE A 293 7.52 -5.30 24.71
C ILE A 293 8.09 -3.98 25.24
N GLY A 294 8.93 -4.06 26.25
CA GLY A 294 9.56 -2.86 26.81
C GLY A 294 10.03 -3.06 28.25
N LYS A 295 10.48 -1.98 28.88
CA LYS A 295 11.01 -2.05 30.24
C LYS A 295 9.93 -2.33 31.28
N GLY A 296 10.12 -3.39 32.06
CA GLY A 296 9.29 -3.73 33.22
C GLY A 296 8.00 -4.49 32.89
N TYR A 297 7.70 -4.76 31.60
CA TYR A 297 6.51 -5.54 31.22
C TYR A 297 6.70 -7.02 31.54
N THR A 298 5.86 -7.58 32.39
CA THR A 298 5.95 -8.98 32.82
C THR A 298 4.58 -9.67 32.83
N GLY A 299 4.58 -11.00 32.65
CA GLY A 299 3.38 -11.82 32.64
C GLY A 299 2.61 -11.83 31.34
N GLY A 300 1.77 -12.84 31.10
CA GLY A 300 1.05 -13.03 29.84
C GLY A 300 2.00 -13.19 28.66
N LEU A 301 1.74 -12.46 27.59
CA LEU A 301 2.58 -12.41 26.38
C LEU A 301 3.51 -11.17 26.37
N ASN A 302 3.66 -10.49 27.49
CA ASN A 302 4.56 -9.35 27.62
C ASN A 302 6.04 -9.80 27.63
N ILE A 303 6.92 -8.97 27.06
CA ILE A 303 8.37 -9.21 27.03
C ILE A 303 9.08 -8.06 27.74
N ASN A 304 9.79 -8.40 28.81
CA ASN A 304 10.60 -7.43 29.56
C ASN A 304 12.03 -7.37 29.00
N ILE A 305 12.40 -6.20 28.50
CA ILE A 305 13.80 -5.90 28.12
C ILE A 305 14.36 -4.94 29.18
N SER A 306 15.03 -5.50 30.18
CA SER A 306 15.52 -4.74 31.35
C SER A 306 16.67 -3.78 31.02
N THR A 307 17.38 -4.02 29.91
CA THR A 307 18.50 -3.21 29.43
C THR A 307 18.07 -1.87 28.84
N ILE A 308 16.84 -1.74 28.39
CA ILE A 308 16.33 -0.46 27.87
C ILE A 308 16.51 0.63 28.90
N GLY A 309 17.21 1.70 28.52
CA GLY A 309 17.48 2.87 29.34
C GLY A 309 16.39 3.95 29.29
N LYS A 310 16.66 5.05 29.93
CA LYS A 310 15.87 6.28 29.82
C LYS A 310 16.29 6.98 28.53
N ASP A 311 15.30 7.49 27.78
CA ASP A 311 15.49 8.21 26.52
C ASP A 311 16.03 7.34 25.35
N ASP A 312 16.06 5.98 25.46
CA ASP A 312 16.48 5.08 24.39
C ASP A 312 15.53 5.08 23.20
N LYS A 313 14.25 5.47 23.40
CA LYS A 313 13.24 5.54 22.35
C LYS A 313 13.01 4.21 21.63
N PHE A 314 13.05 3.10 22.37
CA PHE A 314 12.71 1.76 21.88
C PHE A 314 11.33 1.75 21.20
N GLY A 315 11.18 1.09 20.07
CA GLY A 315 9.98 1.20 19.24
C GLY A 315 9.95 2.46 18.36
N ARG A 316 11.12 3.09 18.09
CA ARG A 316 11.25 4.14 17.08
C ARG A 316 10.93 3.62 15.69
N SER A 317 11.35 2.40 15.39
CA SER A 317 11.03 1.64 14.20
C SER A 317 10.76 0.18 14.54
N VAL A 318 9.97 -0.50 13.73
CA VAL A 318 9.57 -1.90 13.91
C VAL A 318 9.45 -2.59 12.54
N SER A 319 9.85 -3.87 12.44
CA SER A 319 9.66 -4.65 11.22
C SER A 319 9.48 -6.13 11.54
N PHE A 320 8.42 -6.75 11.04
CA PHE A 320 8.20 -8.18 11.04
C PHE A 320 8.90 -8.88 9.85
N ASP A 321 9.15 -10.18 10.02
CA ASP A 321 9.27 -11.11 8.90
C ASP A 321 7.88 -11.40 8.29
N SER A 322 7.83 -12.09 7.17
CA SER A 322 6.57 -12.47 6.49
C SER A 322 5.57 -13.21 7.39
N THR A 323 6.06 -13.95 8.38
CA THR A 323 5.26 -14.78 9.27
C THR A 323 4.79 -14.08 10.55
N GLY A 324 5.32 -12.89 10.86
CA GLY A 324 5.11 -12.18 12.12
C GLY A 324 5.75 -12.87 13.35
N LYS A 325 6.69 -13.80 13.13
CA LYS A 325 7.37 -14.52 14.23
C LYS A 325 8.77 -14.00 14.53
N ARG A 326 9.30 -13.13 13.70
CA ARG A 326 10.58 -12.46 13.86
C ARG A 326 10.34 -10.96 13.80
N LEU A 327 10.94 -10.23 14.72
CA LEU A 327 10.70 -8.80 14.86
C LEU A 327 12.02 -8.08 15.17
N ALA A 328 12.33 -7.06 14.38
CA ALA A 328 13.38 -6.10 14.65
C ALA A 328 12.77 -4.81 15.20
N ILE A 329 13.41 -4.22 16.21
CA ILE A 329 12.93 -3.01 16.90
C ILE A 329 14.08 -2.04 17.07
N GLY A 330 13.97 -0.83 16.50
CA GLY A 330 14.96 0.24 16.63
C GLY A 330 14.80 1.04 17.93
N ALA A 331 15.94 1.44 18.49
CA ALA A 331 16.07 2.28 19.70
C ALA A 331 17.15 3.33 19.48
N THR A 332 16.80 4.45 18.86
CA THR A 332 17.77 5.47 18.39
C THR A 332 18.48 6.25 19.49
N GLY A 333 17.95 6.23 20.69
CA GLY A 333 18.57 6.89 21.84
C GLY A 333 19.44 5.98 22.69
N ASP A 334 19.62 4.71 22.29
CA ASP A 334 20.49 3.76 23.00
C ASP A 334 21.93 4.25 23.01
N ASP A 335 22.54 4.27 24.19
CA ASP A 335 23.90 4.77 24.43
C ASP A 335 24.97 3.65 24.33
N GLY A 336 24.62 2.48 23.76
CA GLY A 336 25.48 1.30 23.71
C GLY A 336 25.49 0.52 25.03
N TYR A 337 26.08 -0.68 25.02
CA TYR A 337 26.04 -1.62 26.15
C TYR A 337 26.52 -1.03 27.49
N ASP A 338 27.59 -0.25 27.46
CA ASP A 338 28.19 0.37 28.65
C ASP A 338 27.72 1.82 28.88
N GLY A 339 26.91 2.38 27.99
CA GLY A 339 26.43 3.77 28.03
C GLY A 339 27.46 4.83 27.63
N ASP A 340 28.54 4.42 26.93
CA ASP A 340 29.67 5.28 26.55
C ASP A 340 29.49 5.92 25.16
N TYR A 341 28.51 5.47 24.35
CA TYR A 341 28.27 5.93 22.97
C TYR A 341 26.91 6.62 22.84
N LYS A 342 26.85 7.83 23.29
CA LYS A 342 25.59 8.58 23.46
C LYS A 342 24.78 8.68 22.18
N ASN A 343 23.52 8.16 22.22
CA ASN A 343 22.61 8.10 21.08
C ASN A 343 23.23 7.47 19.83
N ALA A 344 24.17 6.51 19.96
CA ALA A 344 24.65 5.77 18.81
C ALA A 344 23.52 4.94 18.18
N GLY A 345 22.60 4.49 19.04
CA GLY A 345 21.43 3.68 18.66
C GLY A 345 21.69 2.19 18.66
N ALA A 346 20.60 1.43 18.69
CA ALA A 346 20.63 -0.03 18.66
C ALA A 346 19.38 -0.62 17.99
N VAL A 347 19.46 -1.89 17.58
CA VAL A 347 18.32 -2.70 17.11
C VAL A 347 18.22 -3.95 17.97
N TYR A 348 17.03 -4.20 18.49
CA TYR A 348 16.70 -5.36 19.35
C TYR A 348 15.97 -6.41 18.51
N LEU A 349 16.37 -7.68 18.63
CA LEU A 349 15.86 -8.81 17.85
C LEU A 349 15.00 -9.71 18.75
N ILE A 350 13.76 -9.94 18.33
CA ILE A 350 12.76 -10.70 19.06
C ILE A 350 12.29 -11.89 18.22
N THR A 351 12.11 -13.05 18.85
CA THR A 351 11.52 -14.23 18.22
C THR A 351 10.28 -14.69 18.98
N PHE A 352 9.30 -15.22 18.26
CA PHE A 352 8.10 -15.85 18.80
C PHE A 352 8.01 -17.31 18.34
N SER A 353 7.45 -18.17 19.17
CA SER A 353 7.27 -19.59 18.83
C SER A 353 6.18 -19.81 17.79
N ASP A 354 5.16 -18.96 17.79
CA ASP A 354 4.00 -19.04 16.89
C ASP A 354 3.33 -17.67 16.65
N THR A 355 2.32 -17.66 15.79
CA THR A 355 1.51 -16.46 15.45
C THR A 355 0.52 -16.02 16.53
N SER A 356 0.59 -16.55 17.74
CA SER A 356 -0.11 -16.04 18.93
C SER A 356 0.79 -15.23 19.85
N TYR A 357 2.00 -14.88 19.39
CA TYR A 357 3.06 -14.24 20.17
C TYR A 357 3.56 -15.07 21.38
N ALA A 358 3.26 -16.37 21.40
CA ALA A 358 3.74 -17.24 22.47
C ALA A 358 5.27 -17.41 22.42
N GLY A 359 5.88 -17.61 23.57
CA GLY A 359 7.32 -17.84 23.71
C GLY A 359 8.19 -16.67 23.26
N GLY A 360 7.66 -15.45 23.26
CA GLY A 360 8.37 -14.23 22.87
C GLY A 360 9.66 -14.05 23.67
N THR A 361 10.79 -13.91 22.97
CA THR A 361 12.14 -13.84 23.57
C THR A 361 12.99 -12.81 22.85
N HIS A 362 13.64 -11.94 23.64
CA HIS A 362 14.75 -11.10 23.15
C HIS A 362 15.96 -12.00 22.96
N VAL A 363 16.45 -12.15 21.71
CA VAL A 363 17.50 -13.09 21.33
C VAL A 363 18.84 -12.43 21.08
N GLY A 364 18.88 -11.15 20.70
CA GLY A 364 20.12 -10.42 20.45
C GLY A 364 19.90 -8.93 20.27
N THR A 365 21.00 -8.16 20.34
CA THR A 365 21.03 -6.71 20.11
C THR A 365 22.15 -6.36 19.13
N ILE A 366 21.88 -5.49 18.17
CA ILE A 366 22.85 -4.93 17.23
C ILE A 366 23.13 -3.50 17.67
N GLY A 367 24.38 -3.19 18.02
CA GLY A 367 24.74 -1.85 18.51
C GLY A 367 26.16 -1.78 19.06
N ALA A 368 26.51 -0.65 19.63
CA ALA A 368 27.81 -0.40 20.21
C ALA A 368 28.06 -1.25 21.46
N GLY A 369 29.10 -2.10 21.44
CA GLY A 369 29.56 -2.83 22.63
C GLY A 369 28.76 -4.09 23.01
N TYR A 370 27.68 -4.44 22.33
CA TYR A 370 26.90 -5.65 22.58
C TYR A 370 27.66 -6.92 22.16
N THR A 371 27.79 -7.91 23.05
CA THR A 371 28.67 -9.10 22.86
C THR A 371 28.02 -10.42 23.27
N GLY A 372 26.71 -10.53 23.35
CA GLY A 372 25.96 -11.76 23.57
C GLY A 372 26.10 -12.75 22.38
N SER A 373 25.52 -13.95 22.50
CA SER A 373 25.69 -14.99 21.48
C SER A 373 25.10 -14.65 20.12
N ASN A 374 24.04 -13.86 20.07
CA ASN A 374 23.40 -13.39 18.84
C ASN A 374 23.50 -11.85 18.69
N ASP A 375 24.32 -11.20 19.53
CA ASP A 375 24.58 -9.78 19.41
C ASP A 375 25.51 -9.50 18.23
N VAL A 376 25.34 -8.31 17.63
CA VAL A 376 26.26 -7.80 16.61
C VAL A 376 26.92 -6.54 17.16
N ASN A 377 28.20 -6.65 17.52
CA ASN A 377 28.96 -5.53 18.05
C ASN A 377 29.47 -4.62 16.94
N LEU A 378 28.92 -3.44 16.81
CA LEU A 378 29.30 -2.46 15.80
C LEU A 378 30.59 -1.68 16.13
N LEU A 379 31.20 -1.88 17.28
CA LEU A 379 32.52 -1.34 17.61
C LEU A 379 33.67 -2.20 17.10
N SER A 380 33.41 -3.47 16.74
CA SER A 380 34.44 -4.45 16.39
C SER A 380 34.24 -5.12 15.04
N GLN A 381 33.28 -4.66 14.25
CA GLN A 381 33.00 -5.19 12.92
C GLN A 381 33.86 -4.52 11.86
N GLY A 382 35.14 -4.68 11.91
CA GLY A 382 36.04 -4.08 10.90
C GLY A 382 37.37 -3.68 11.50
N ASP A 383 38.18 -3.07 10.71
CA ASP A 383 39.60 -2.87 10.90
C ASP A 383 39.94 -1.79 11.91
N ASN A 384 41.12 -1.95 12.54
CA ASN A 384 41.88 -0.92 13.24
C ASN A 384 41.24 -0.16 14.42
N ASN A 385 40.30 -0.74 15.17
CA ASN A 385 39.62 -0.07 16.28
C ASN A 385 38.79 1.19 15.90
N ALA A 386 38.42 1.35 14.64
CA ALA A 386 37.45 2.38 14.29
C ALA A 386 36.03 1.85 14.54
N PRO A 387 35.19 2.56 15.32
CA PRO A 387 33.81 2.18 15.47
C PRO A 387 33.09 2.23 14.10
N VAL A 388 32.21 1.27 13.87
CA VAL A 388 31.35 1.24 12.67
C VAL A 388 30.19 2.24 12.82
N ILE A 389 29.80 2.53 14.07
CA ILE A 389 28.86 3.59 14.46
C ILE A 389 29.48 4.51 15.50
N GLU A 390 29.09 5.78 15.48
CA GLU A 390 29.59 6.82 16.37
C GLU A 390 28.47 7.43 17.25
N GLU A 391 28.82 8.35 18.16
CA GLU A 391 27.86 9.09 18.95
C GLU A 391 26.94 9.93 18.05
N SER A 392 25.63 9.85 18.29
CA SER A 392 24.60 10.57 17.56
C SER A 392 24.31 10.08 16.13
N ASP A 393 24.81 8.93 15.72
CA ASP A 393 24.46 8.30 14.44
C ASP A 393 23.00 7.86 14.38
N LEU A 394 22.43 7.56 15.54
CA LEU A 394 20.99 7.20 15.66
C LEU A 394 20.65 5.93 14.87
N PHE A 395 21.53 4.92 14.93
CA PHE A 395 21.32 3.59 14.33
C PHE A 395 19.97 3.00 14.74
N GLY A 396 19.23 2.43 13.79
CA GLY A 396 17.88 1.92 14.04
C GLY A 396 16.79 2.99 13.92
N VAL A 397 17.02 4.10 13.22
CA VAL A 397 15.96 5.07 12.90
C VAL A 397 14.88 4.44 12.04
N SER A 398 15.27 3.53 11.17
CA SER A 398 14.41 2.62 10.43
C SER A 398 15.01 1.21 10.44
N VAL A 399 14.15 0.21 10.36
CA VAL A 399 14.52 -1.20 10.23
C VAL A 399 13.61 -1.86 9.20
N ALA A 400 14.14 -2.77 8.38
CA ALA A 400 13.36 -3.58 7.45
C ALA A 400 13.94 -4.98 7.39
N LEU A 401 13.18 -5.98 7.86
CA LEU A 401 13.47 -7.40 7.65
C LEU A 401 12.98 -7.83 6.27
N ASP A 402 13.71 -8.74 5.62
CA ASP A 402 13.15 -9.47 4.50
C ASP A 402 12.17 -10.56 5.00
N GLY A 403 11.45 -11.19 4.07
CA GLY A 403 10.40 -12.14 4.42
C GLY A 403 10.88 -13.39 5.16
N ASP A 404 12.14 -13.78 4.98
CA ASP A 404 12.76 -14.94 5.63
C ASP A 404 13.51 -14.57 6.93
N ALA A 405 13.62 -13.28 7.28
CA ALA A 405 14.36 -12.73 8.41
C ALA A 405 15.86 -13.10 8.42
N ASP A 406 16.45 -13.33 7.26
CA ASP A 406 17.90 -13.58 7.15
C ASP A 406 18.67 -12.33 6.65
N VAL A 407 17.97 -11.25 6.26
CA VAL A 407 18.52 -9.94 5.93
C VAL A 407 17.76 -8.84 6.66
N LEU A 408 18.50 -7.86 7.19
CA LEU A 408 17.98 -6.68 7.85
C LEU A 408 18.66 -5.44 7.27
N ALA A 409 17.86 -4.50 6.74
CA ALA A 409 18.30 -3.15 6.43
C ALA A 409 18.07 -2.24 7.64
N VAL A 410 19.09 -1.45 8.01
CA VAL A 410 19.01 -0.51 9.13
C VAL A 410 19.42 0.88 8.68
N GLY A 411 18.53 1.85 8.84
CA GLY A 411 18.84 3.26 8.58
C GLY A 411 19.61 3.91 9.72
N VAL A 412 20.51 4.82 9.37
CA VAL A 412 21.44 5.51 10.26
C VAL A 412 21.52 6.97 9.80
N PHE A 413 20.52 7.79 10.11
CA PHE A 413 20.37 9.09 9.48
C PHE A 413 21.33 10.17 10.00
N GLY A 414 21.92 9.97 11.18
CA GLY A 414 22.92 10.86 11.76
C GLY A 414 24.35 10.53 11.33
N ASP A 415 24.54 9.49 10.50
CA ASP A 415 25.84 9.10 9.98
C ASP A 415 26.40 10.20 9.05
N ASP A 416 27.60 10.69 9.37
CA ASP A 416 28.33 11.70 8.59
C ASP A 416 29.06 11.11 7.37
N GLY A 417 28.90 9.80 7.14
CA GLY A 417 29.61 9.02 6.14
C GLY A 417 31.01 8.62 6.60
N TYR A 418 31.74 7.95 5.73
CA TYR A 418 33.09 7.50 6.04
C TYR A 418 34.05 8.71 6.15
N ASP A 419 34.49 9.04 7.38
CA ASP A 419 35.47 10.07 7.64
C ASP A 419 36.89 9.52 7.46
N GLU A 420 37.65 10.13 6.57
CA GLU A 420 39.10 9.98 6.56
C GLU A 420 39.68 10.60 7.84
N LYS A 421 39.63 9.91 8.97
CA LYS A 421 40.29 10.31 10.22
C LYS A 421 41.77 10.60 9.97
N GLY A 422 42.12 11.84 9.76
CA GLY A 422 43.51 12.30 9.71
C GLY A 422 43.86 13.27 8.61
N SER A 423 43.03 13.52 7.62
CA SER A 423 43.40 14.43 6.53
C SER A 423 43.13 15.90 6.81
N GLY A 424 42.38 16.26 7.85
CA GLY A 424 41.94 17.64 8.13
C GLY A 424 41.16 18.26 6.97
N ALA A 425 40.68 17.46 6.06
CA ALA A 425 39.90 17.89 4.92
C ALA A 425 38.41 18.00 5.31
N ALA A 426 37.83 19.14 5.08
CA ALA A 426 36.45 19.48 5.33
C ALA A 426 35.52 18.75 4.32
N ASN A 427 35.47 17.40 4.37
CA ASN A 427 34.64 16.58 3.48
C ASN A 427 33.60 15.72 4.23
N THR A 428 33.45 15.89 5.53
CA THR A 428 32.32 15.30 6.26
C THR A 428 31.04 16.03 5.87
N ILE A 429 30.07 15.29 5.41
CA ILE A 429 28.73 15.81 5.10
C ILE A 429 27.85 15.50 6.32
N GLU A 430 27.73 16.47 7.23
CA GLU A 430 26.98 16.36 8.50
C GLU A 430 25.58 15.76 8.26
N ASP A 431 25.22 14.70 9.01
CA ASP A 431 23.93 13.99 8.93
C ASP A 431 23.57 13.60 7.47
N SER A 432 24.50 13.16 6.66
CA SER A 432 24.22 12.73 5.29
C SER A 432 23.34 11.47 5.30
N GLY A 433 23.58 10.60 6.26
CA GLY A 433 22.88 9.35 6.50
C GLY A 433 23.43 8.17 5.69
N SER A 434 23.08 6.98 6.17
CA SER A 434 23.45 5.72 5.52
C SER A 434 22.43 4.62 5.79
N VAL A 435 22.59 3.48 5.08
CA VAL A 435 21.87 2.23 5.34
C VAL A 435 22.89 1.10 5.51
N PHE A 436 22.74 0.35 6.57
CA PHE A 436 23.54 -0.83 6.86
C PHE A 436 22.73 -2.10 6.54
N MET A 437 23.32 -2.98 5.73
CA MET A 437 22.77 -4.29 5.43
C MET A 437 23.40 -5.32 6.35
N ILE A 438 22.60 -6.08 7.08
CA ILE A 438 23.01 -7.08 8.03
C ILE A 438 22.46 -8.42 7.59
N SER A 439 23.28 -9.47 7.54
CA SER A 439 22.83 -10.83 7.26
C SER A 439 22.96 -11.72 8.48
N PHE A 440 22.07 -12.70 8.58
CA PHE A 440 22.06 -13.75 9.59
C PHE A 440 22.26 -15.12 8.93
N ASP A 441 22.75 -16.09 9.67
CA ASP A 441 22.94 -17.46 9.19
C ASP A 441 21.63 -18.26 9.18
N ASP A 442 20.63 -17.83 9.98
CA ASP A 442 19.32 -18.46 10.09
C ASP A 442 18.24 -17.48 10.59
N THR A 443 16.97 -17.94 10.59
CA THR A 443 15.81 -17.17 11.03
C THR A 443 15.75 -16.93 12.55
N ASP A 444 16.67 -17.49 13.34
CA ASP A 444 16.80 -17.24 14.79
C ASP A 444 17.85 -16.14 15.08
N PHE A 445 18.26 -15.40 14.04
CA PHE A 445 19.20 -14.29 14.08
C PHE A 445 20.61 -14.68 14.54
N THR A 446 21.04 -15.94 14.26
CA THR A 446 22.41 -16.35 14.58
C THR A 446 23.42 -15.83 13.55
N GLY A 447 24.68 -15.69 13.95
CA GLY A 447 25.78 -15.32 13.05
C GLY A 447 25.67 -13.95 12.40
N GLY A 448 24.94 -13.03 13.02
CA GLY A 448 24.70 -11.69 12.49
C GLY A 448 25.99 -10.93 12.17
N LYS A 449 26.04 -10.31 10.98
CA LYS A 449 27.19 -9.51 10.52
C LYS A 449 26.75 -8.40 9.55
N VAL A 450 27.43 -7.26 9.59
CA VAL A 450 27.30 -6.22 8.57
C VAL A 450 27.94 -6.72 7.27
N VAL A 451 27.22 -6.66 6.16
CA VAL A 451 27.67 -7.19 4.85
C VAL A 451 27.79 -6.11 3.77
N SER A 452 27.10 -5.00 3.94
CA SER A 452 27.16 -3.85 3.03
C SER A 452 26.72 -2.58 3.75
N ARG A 453 27.27 -1.44 3.30
CA ARG A 453 26.84 -0.10 3.69
C ARG A 453 26.55 0.71 2.43
N ILE A 454 25.49 1.48 2.47
CA ILE A 454 25.08 2.38 1.37
C ILE A 454 25.08 3.79 1.94
N GLY A 455 25.95 4.66 1.45
CA GLY A 455 26.05 6.02 2.00
C GLY A 455 27.26 6.80 1.46
N ASN A 456 27.43 8.00 2.01
CA ASN A 456 28.50 8.88 1.60
C ASN A 456 29.88 8.35 2.08
N GLY A 457 30.84 8.27 1.16
CA GLY A 457 32.22 7.86 1.47
C GLY A 457 32.45 6.35 1.56
N TYR A 458 31.45 5.49 1.52
CA TYR A 458 31.62 4.04 1.54
C TYR A 458 31.96 3.53 0.14
N THR A 459 33.25 3.23 -0.17
CA THR A 459 33.69 2.87 -1.53
C THR A 459 34.43 1.55 -1.60
N GLN A 460 34.33 0.90 -2.78
CA GLN A 460 35.20 -0.22 -3.20
C GLN A 460 36.32 0.21 -4.14
N GLU A 461 36.38 1.47 -4.66
CA GLU A 461 37.26 1.81 -5.78
C GLU A 461 38.64 2.29 -5.37
N GLU A 462 39.65 1.83 -6.15
CA GLU A 462 41.03 2.27 -6.08
C GLU A 462 41.14 3.79 -6.32
N GLY A 463 41.42 4.57 -5.31
CA GLY A 463 41.74 5.98 -5.46
C GLY A 463 41.35 6.91 -4.34
N TYR A 464 40.47 6.49 -3.47
CA TYR A 464 40.08 7.24 -2.26
C TYR A 464 40.41 6.48 -0.95
N ALA A 465 41.28 5.50 -1.03
CA ALA A 465 41.70 4.74 0.13
C ALA A 465 42.71 5.55 0.97
N ASP A 466 42.47 5.67 2.26
CA ASP A 466 43.57 5.67 3.19
C ASP A 466 44.43 4.43 2.86
N SER A 467 45.71 4.65 2.55
CA SER A 467 46.65 3.62 2.12
C SER A 467 46.83 2.50 3.12
N THR A 468 46.22 2.54 4.28
CA THR A 468 46.25 1.54 5.35
C THR A 468 45.14 0.51 5.24
N CYS A 469 44.00 0.81 4.68
CA CYS A 469 42.90 -0.14 4.41
C CYS A 469 43.23 -1.12 3.25
N TYR A 470 44.09 -0.73 2.33
CA TYR A 470 44.40 -1.47 1.10
C TYR A 470 45.22 -2.77 1.31
N THR A 471 45.86 -2.95 2.44
CA THR A 471 46.76 -4.08 2.69
C THR A 471 46.30 -5.03 3.78
N ASP A 472 45.18 -4.75 4.43
CA ASP A 472 44.68 -5.56 5.54
C ASP A 472 43.51 -6.45 5.14
N ALA A 473 43.61 -7.75 5.42
CA ALA A 473 42.60 -8.76 5.10
C ALA A 473 41.26 -8.53 5.80
N ALA A 474 41.21 -7.61 6.79
CA ALA A 474 40.02 -7.25 7.55
C ALA A 474 39.18 -6.20 6.82
N CYS A 475 39.75 -5.28 6.04
CA CYS A 475 39.01 -4.36 5.16
C CYS A 475 38.28 -5.07 4.00
N ALA A 476 38.67 -6.31 3.71
CA ALA A 476 38.01 -7.16 2.72
C ALA A 476 36.60 -7.61 3.15
N SER A 477 36.16 -7.31 4.38
CA SER A 477 34.84 -7.72 4.89
C SER A 477 33.65 -6.91 4.37
N PHE A 478 33.86 -5.70 3.83
CA PHE A 478 32.80 -4.84 3.30
C PHE A 478 32.92 -4.67 1.77
N THR A 479 33.05 -5.77 1.05
CA THR A 479 33.24 -5.77 -0.41
C THR A 479 32.03 -5.28 -1.21
N ASN A 480 30.89 -5.08 -0.56
CA ASN A 480 29.62 -4.73 -1.18
C ASN A 480 29.14 -3.30 -0.86
N ASP A 481 30.00 -2.47 -0.28
CA ASP A 481 29.65 -1.07 -0.01
C ASP A 481 29.32 -0.30 -1.29
N PHE A 482 28.35 0.61 -1.21
CA PHE A 482 27.89 1.44 -2.31
C PHE A 482 28.06 2.92 -1.98
N TYR A 483 28.81 3.63 -2.81
CA TYR A 483 29.07 5.05 -2.66
C TYR A 483 28.05 5.93 -3.39
N THR A 484 27.32 6.75 -2.66
CA THR A 484 26.25 7.57 -3.22
C THR A 484 26.72 8.79 -3.99
N ARG A 485 27.87 9.39 -3.64
CA ARG A 485 28.38 10.63 -4.24
C ARG A 485 28.74 10.53 -5.72
N ASP A 486 29.12 9.34 -6.22
CA ASP A 486 29.49 9.18 -7.62
C ASP A 486 28.28 9.10 -8.58
N HIS A 487 27.07 9.11 -8.02
CA HIS A 487 25.84 9.09 -8.82
C HIS A 487 25.14 10.45 -8.73
N PRO A 488 24.92 11.18 -9.86
CA PRO A 488 24.40 12.56 -9.85
C PRO A 488 23.04 12.72 -9.20
N ASP A 489 22.20 11.66 -9.20
CA ASP A 489 20.88 11.68 -8.58
C ASP A 489 20.89 11.22 -7.11
N LEU A 490 22.07 10.81 -6.59
CA LEU A 490 22.28 10.36 -5.21
C LEU A 490 23.27 11.24 -4.44
N GLU A 491 23.76 12.34 -5.03
CA GLU A 491 24.67 13.23 -4.33
C GLU A 491 24.03 13.70 -3.03
N GLN A 492 24.50 13.15 -1.91
CA GLN A 492 24.04 13.52 -0.58
C GLN A 492 24.65 14.85 -0.15
N LYS A 493 23.84 15.66 0.49
CA LYS A 493 24.23 16.95 1.05
C LYS A 493 24.10 16.95 2.58
N ASN A 494 24.61 17.98 3.20
CA ASN A 494 24.47 18.15 4.64
C ASN A 494 23.00 18.04 5.03
N LYS A 495 22.70 17.10 5.92
CA LYS A 495 21.39 16.89 6.53
C LYS A 495 20.31 16.34 5.59
N ASP A 496 20.66 15.71 4.48
CA ASP A 496 19.70 15.05 3.60
C ASP A 496 19.01 13.86 4.29
N ARG A 497 19.69 13.26 5.27
CA ARG A 497 19.15 12.18 6.11
C ARG A 497 18.73 10.95 5.31
N PHE A 498 19.60 10.47 4.45
CA PHE A 498 19.45 9.21 3.76
C PHE A 498 19.35 8.06 4.79
N GLY A 499 18.48 7.09 4.56
CA GLY A 499 18.21 6.02 5.54
C GLY A 499 17.19 6.40 6.62
N TRP A 500 16.47 7.53 6.48
CA TRP A 500 15.41 7.89 7.41
C TRP A 500 14.29 6.84 7.48
N SER A 501 13.94 6.23 6.36
CA SER A 501 13.07 5.08 6.24
C SER A 501 13.66 4.07 5.26
N THR A 502 13.37 2.78 5.48
CA THR A 502 13.82 1.67 4.64
C THR A 502 12.73 0.63 4.51
N THR A 503 12.65 -0.05 3.36
CA THR A 503 11.84 -1.24 3.17
C THR A 503 12.55 -2.21 2.22
N LEU A 504 12.44 -3.51 2.49
CA LEU A 504 12.89 -4.60 1.65
C LEU A 504 11.69 -5.34 1.06
N ASN A 505 11.82 -5.86 -0.16
CA ASN A 505 10.88 -6.85 -0.64
C ASN A 505 11.12 -8.21 0.04
N HIS A 506 10.20 -9.15 -0.15
CA HIS A 506 10.22 -10.44 0.57
C HIS A 506 11.52 -11.24 0.42
N ASP A 507 12.14 -11.24 -0.75
CA ASP A 507 13.38 -11.98 -0.98
C ASP A 507 14.66 -11.16 -0.70
N GLY A 508 14.54 -9.94 -0.19
CA GLY A 508 15.65 -9.07 0.17
C GLY A 508 16.47 -8.54 -1.01
N SER A 509 15.98 -8.70 -2.26
CA SER A 509 16.70 -8.31 -3.47
C SER A 509 16.49 -6.85 -3.88
N LEU A 510 15.47 -6.21 -3.35
CA LEU A 510 15.08 -4.82 -3.66
C LEU A 510 14.98 -4.01 -2.35
N LEU A 511 15.48 -2.78 -2.39
CA LEU A 511 15.48 -1.86 -1.25
C LEU A 511 14.99 -0.48 -1.69
N ALA A 512 14.04 0.09 -0.94
CA ALA A 512 13.71 1.52 -1.03
C ALA A 512 14.20 2.25 0.21
N VAL A 513 14.74 3.46 0.02
CA VAL A 513 15.33 4.29 1.07
C VAL A 513 14.81 5.71 0.98
N GLY A 514 14.18 6.18 2.06
CA GLY A 514 13.74 7.57 2.19
C GLY A 514 14.89 8.52 2.54
N ARG A 515 14.86 9.71 1.92
CA ARG A 515 15.76 10.84 2.12
C ARG A 515 14.91 12.09 2.32
N ILE A 516 14.47 12.33 3.56
CA ILE A 516 13.39 13.26 3.85
C ILE A 516 13.74 14.75 3.67
N ASN A 517 14.99 15.10 3.75
CA ASN A 517 15.43 16.49 3.62
C ASN A 517 16.05 16.78 2.25
N ASP A 518 15.89 15.88 1.28
CA ASP A 518 16.28 16.16 -0.11
C ASP A 518 15.60 17.43 -0.63
N ASP A 519 16.34 18.27 -1.34
CA ASP A 519 15.87 19.54 -1.87
C ASP A 519 15.35 19.43 -3.33
N GLY A 520 15.18 18.19 -3.82
CA GLY A 520 14.85 17.85 -5.21
C GLY A 520 16.06 17.90 -6.14
N LYS A 521 15.93 17.38 -7.36
CA LYS A 521 17.04 17.19 -8.32
C LYS A 521 17.88 18.47 -8.56
N ASP A 522 17.24 19.64 -8.57
CA ASP A 522 17.88 20.93 -8.86
C ASP A 522 18.07 21.78 -7.59
N ASP A 523 17.93 21.24 -6.39
CA ASP A 523 17.95 21.94 -5.10
C ASP A 523 17.00 23.14 -5.04
N SER A 524 15.88 23.05 -5.72
CA SER A 524 14.98 24.19 -5.88
C SER A 524 13.94 24.33 -4.76
N ILE A 525 13.66 23.25 -4.04
CA ILE A 525 12.62 23.21 -2.99
C ILE A 525 13.15 22.53 -1.73
N ASN A 526 13.44 23.30 -0.69
CA ASN A 526 14.01 22.79 0.56
C ASN A 526 13.16 21.72 1.23
N ASN A 527 13.80 20.60 1.62
CA ASN A 527 13.23 19.48 2.36
C ASN A 527 11.96 18.93 1.70
N VAL A 528 11.94 18.84 0.40
CA VAL A 528 10.80 18.25 -0.32
C VAL A 528 10.75 16.74 -0.12
N GLY A 529 11.94 16.13 -0.01
CA GLY A 529 12.14 14.69 0.19
C GLY A 529 12.19 13.87 -1.09
N ALA A 530 12.77 12.67 -0.97
CA ALA A 530 12.90 11.71 -2.06
C ALA A 530 12.95 10.26 -1.55
N VAL A 531 12.69 9.30 -2.43
CA VAL A 531 12.87 7.86 -2.22
C VAL A 531 13.81 7.31 -3.26
N ASN A 532 14.88 6.66 -2.82
CA ASN A 532 15.90 6.05 -3.66
C ASN A 532 15.69 4.54 -3.73
N LEU A 533 15.77 3.96 -4.93
CA LEU A 533 15.53 2.55 -5.20
C LEU A 533 16.83 1.85 -5.56
N PHE A 534 17.06 0.69 -4.93
CA PHE A 534 18.26 -0.14 -5.14
C PHE A 534 17.87 -1.58 -5.41
N LYS A 535 18.74 -2.25 -6.18
CA LYS A 535 18.67 -3.67 -6.48
C LYS A 535 19.99 -4.34 -6.09
N PHE A 536 19.92 -5.49 -5.45
CA PHE A 536 21.07 -6.31 -5.15
C PHE A 536 21.27 -7.38 -6.22
N THR A 537 22.47 -7.51 -6.77
CA THR A 537 22.82 -8.47 -7.81
C THR A 537 23.65 -9.62 -7.28
N ASP A 538 23.38 -10.79 -7.82
CA ASP A 538 23.90 -12.10 -7.48
C ASP A 538 25.45 -12.16 -7.44
N ALA A 539 26.01 -12.68 -6.34
CA ALA A 539 27.41 -13.07 -6.23
C ALA A 539 27.58 -14.59 -5.94
N GLY A 540 26.57 -15.42 -6.24
CA GLY A 540 26.75 -16.86 -6.39
C GLY A 540 26.44 -17.75 -5.17
N SER A 541 25.74 -17.27 -4.15
CA SER A 541 25.22 -18.09 -3.02
C SER A 541 23.86 -17.56 -2.56
N ILE A 542 22.97 -18.42 -2.06
CA ILE A 542 21.61 -18.03 -1.64
C ILE A 542 21.60 -16.93 -0.57
N VAL A 543 22.56 -16.96 0.36
CA VAL A 543 22.77 -15.89 1.35
C VAL A 543 23.48 -14.68 0.73
N SER A 544 24.31 -14.88 -0.28
CA SER A 544 25.09 -13.82 -0.95
C SER A 544 24.30 -13.08 -2.06
N ALA A 545 23.20 -13.65 -2.56
CA ALA A 545 22.32 -12.95 -3.52
C ALA A 545 21.57 -11.78 -2.84
N LYS A 546 21.13 -11.97 -1.60
CA LYS A 546 20.43 -10.97 -0.80
C LYS A 546 21.33 -9.85 -0.26
N THR A 547 22.64 -10.06 -0.27
CA THR A 547 23.65 -9.13 0.27
C THR A 547 24.73 -8.79 -0.74
N GLY A 548 24.41 -9.01 -2.02
CA GLY A 548 25.26 -8.66 -3.14
C GLY A 548 25.50 -7.14 -3.27
N LYS A 549 26.30 -6.75 -4.28
CA LYS A 549 26.57 -5.34 -4.55
C LYS A 549 25.26 -4.61 -4.88
N ALA A 550 24.97 -3.55 -4.14
CA ALA A 550 23.86 -2.66 -4.44
C ALA A 550 24.06 -2.00 -5.82
N THR A 551 22.99 -1.91 -6.59
CA THR A 551 22.92 -1.14 -7.83
C THR A 551 21.79 -0.13 -7.69
N TYR A 552 22.08 1.14 -7.87
CA TYR A 552 21.07 2.17 -7.90
C TYR A 552 20.19 2.00 -9.13
N VAL A 553 18.87 2.13 -8.96
CA VAL A 553 17.87 1.98 -10.00
C VAL A 553 17.26 3.33 -10.38
N GLY A 554 16.84 4.13 -9.40
CA GLY A 554 16.21 5.43 -9.64
C GLY A 554 15.78 6.14 -8.37
N THR A 555 15.32 7.39 -8.52
CA THR A 555 14.79 8.22 -7.44
C THR A 555 13.38 8.69 -7.75
N ILE A 556 12.44 8.45 -6.83
CA ILE A 556 11.10 9.02 -6.85
C ILE A 556 11.14 10.31 -6.03
N GLY A 557 10.83 11.47 -6.63
CA GLY A 557 10.86 12.75 -5.96
C GLY A 557 10.79 13.93 -6.94
N TYR A 558 10.79 15.14 -6.39
CA TYR A 558 10.63 16.34 -7.20
C TYR A 558 11.79 16.56 -8.19
N GLY A 559 11.42 16.65 -9.47
CA GLY A 559 12.37 16.90 -10.57
C GLY A 559 13.20 15.71 -11.02
N TYR A 560 13.04 14.53 -10.42
CA TYR A 560 13.67 13.29 -10.86
C TYR A 560 12.86 12.62 -11.99
N ASP A 561 13.56 12.11 -13.00
CA ASP A 561 12.95 11.60 -14.26
C ASP A 561 12.52 10.12 -14.19
N TYR A 562 12.44 9.54 -13.00
CA TYR A 562 12.18 8.10 -12.83
C TYR A 562 10.70 7.70 -12.99
N LEU A 563 9.78 8.64 -12.76
CA LEU A 563 8.35 8.41 -12.99
C LEU A 563 8.08 8.32 -14.49
N ASP A 564 7.20 7.42 -14.92
CA ASP A 564 6.77 7.34 -16.32
C ASP A 564 6.06 8.66 -16.72
N THR A 565 6.80 9.53 -17.42
CA THR A 565 6.30 10.84 -17.88
C THR A 565 5.56 10.75 -19.21
N SER A 566 5.20 9.54 -19.68
CA SER A 566 4.49 9.36 -20.97
C SER A 566 3.07 9.91 -20.97
N ASP A 567 2.53 10.28 -19.80
CA ASP A 567 1.24 10.95 -19.66
C ASP A 567 1.44 12.42 -19.28
N GLU A 568 1.41 13.32 -20.30
CA GLU A 568 1.62 14.76 -20.13
C GLU A 568 0.54 15.48 -19.31
N ASN A 569 -0.51 14.78 -18.87
CA ASN A 569 -1.66 15.37 -18.15
C ASN A 569 -1.79 14.93 -16.69
N GLU A 570 -1.00 13.99 -16.24
CA GLU A 570 -1.23 13.42 -14.91
C GLU A 570 0.02 13.44 -14.04
N HIS A 571 -0.22 13.89 -12.82
CA HIS A 571 0.67 13.77 -11.69
C HIS A 571 1.88 14.71 -11.65
N SER A 572 1.70 15.98 -11.95
CA SER A 572 2.54 16.96 -11.28
C SER A 572 2.21 16.87 -9.78
N VAL A 573 2.82 15.88 -9.11
CA VAL A 573 2.81 15.84 -7.66
C VAL A 573 3.35 17.18 -7.21
N THR A 574 2.47 18.07 -6.77
CA THR A 574 2.87 19.38 -6.27
C THR A 574 3.54 19.17 -4.94
N HIS A 575 4.82 18.84 -4.98
CA HIS A 575 5.65 18.85 -3.79
C HIS A 575 5.86 20.27 -3.34
N GLU A 576 5.66 20.51 -2.07
CA GLU A 576 5.88 21.79 -1.44
C GLU A 576 7.09 21.73 -0.51
N ARG A 577 7.60 22.90 -0.15
CA ARG A 577 8.68 23.04 0.82
C ARG A 577 8.30 22.39 2.16
N ASN A 578 9.17 21.52 2.66
CA ASN A 578 9.02 20.74 3.89
C ASN A 578 7.90 19.70 3.84
N ASP A 579 7.56 19.16 2.69
CA ASP A 579 6.60 18.03 2.60
C ASP A 579 7.19 16.75 3.24
N LEU A 580 8.51 16.61 3.24
CA LEU A 580 9.24 15.47 3.83
C LEU A 580 8.83 14.13 3.20
N PHE A 581 8.70 14.08 1.88
CA PHE A 581 8.39 12.86 1.12
C PHE A 581 9.46 11.78 1.37
N GLY A 582 9.05 10.53 1.52
CA GLY A 582 9.93 9.46 1.97
C GLY A 582 10.09 9.38 3.50
N ARG A 583 9.15 9.97 4.25
CA ARG A 583 9.09 9.87 5.72
C ARG A 583 8.95 8.44 6.20
N SER A 584 8.17 7.66 5.51
CA SER A 584 8.02 6.22 5.63
C SER A 584 7.86 5.60 4.25
N VAL A 585 8.28 4.36 4.09
CA VAL A 585 8.18 3.59 2.84
C VAL A 585 7.82 2.16 3.15
N ALA A 586 6.98 1.52 2.33
CA ALA A 586 6.64 0.12 2.43
C ALA A 586 6.44 -0.51 1.06
N PHE A 587 7.11 -1.64 0.79
CA PHE A 587 6.83 -2.52 -0.33
C PHE A 587 5.79 -3.58 0.05
N ASP A 588 5.07 -4.08 -0.95
CA ASP A 588 4.46 -5.39 -0.88
C ASP A 588 5.51 -6.50 -1.13
N LYS A 589 5.08 -7.76 -1.09
CA LYS A 589 5.97 -8.94 -1.21
C LYS A 589 6.93 -8.89 -2.38
N ASP A 590 6.45 -8.55 -3.56
CA ASP A 590 7.20 -8.60 -4.82
C ASP A 590 7.73 -7.22 -5.23
N ALA A 591 7.57 -6.18 -4.40
CA ALA A 591 7.80 -4.78 -4.71
C ALA A 591 7.05 -4.31 -5.98
N SER A 592 5.87 -4.85 -6.22
CA SER A 592 4.97 -4.37 -7.28
C SER A 592 4.18 -3.13 -6.84
N HIS A 593 4.10 -2.90 -5.52
CA HIS A 593 3.46 -1.76 -4.88
C HIS A 593 4.41 -1.09 -3.90
N LEU A 594 4.31 0.24 -3.82
CA LEU A 594 5.06 1.06 -2.88
C LEU A 594 4.14 2.11 -2.27
N ALA A 595 4.04 2.13 -0.95
CA ALA A 595 3.44 3.22 -0.20
C ALA A 595 4.53 4.17 0.31
N VAL A 596 4.34 5.48 0.14
CA VAL A 596 5.28 6.52 0.58
C VAL A 596 4.57 7.58 1.41
N GLY A 597 4.93 7.68 2.68
CA GLY A 597 4.40 8.68 3.60
C GLY A 597 5.16 10.03 3.50
N PHE A 598 4.43 11.12 3.70
CA PHE A 598 4.97 12.47 3.82
C PHE A 598 4.12 13.28 4.80
N ASN A 599 4.63 13.40 6.00
CA ASN A 599 3.87 13.80 7.18
C ASN A 599 3.66 15.31 7.37
N ASP A 600 4.20 16.17 6.51
CA ASP A 600 4.00 17.62 6.54
C ASP A 600 3.31 18.14 5.26
N LYS A 601 2.67 17.24 4.50
CA LYS A 601 1.95 17.56 3.26
C LYS A 601 0.75 18.45 3.53
N SER A 602 0.65 19.51 2.75
CA SER A 602 -0.55 20.34 2.70
C SER A 602 -1.70 19.57 2.08
N SER A 603 -2.88 19.63 2.69
CA SER A 603 -4.06 18.93 2.22
C SER A 603 -4.85 19.77 1.21
N PRO A 604 -5.45 19.16 0.19
CA PRO A 604 -6.46 19.82 -0.66
C PRO A 604 -7.69 20.25 0.14
N GLY A 605 -7.96 19.58 1.28
CA GLY A 605 -9.01 19.93 2.23
C GLY A 605 -8.68 21.18 3.04
N SER A 606 -9.44 21.40 4.10
CA SER A 606 -9.29 22.61 4.93
C SER A 606 -8.37 22.43 6.15
N LYS A 607 -7.74 21.28 6.30
CA LYS A 607 -7.06 20.90 7.55
C LYS A 607 -5.59 21.31 7.67
N GLY A 608 -5.03 21.97 6.66
CA GLY A 608 -3.66 22.48 6.72
C GLY A 608 -2.63 21.44 6.31
N LYS A 609 -1.80 20.94 7.22
CA LYS A 609 -0.74 19.95 6.96
C LYS A 609 -0.95 18.68 7.80
N PRO A 610 -1.98 17.89 7.52
CA PRO A 610 -2.27 16.67 8.26
C PRO A 610 -1.34 15.50 7.86
N GLY A 611 -0.64 15.60 6.72
CA GLY A 611 0.11 14.52 6.11
C GLY A 611 -0.68 13.74 5.05
N ALA A 612 0.00 12.84 4.33
CA ALA A 612 -0.60 11.98 3.33
C ALA A 612 0.29 10.76 3.03
N VAL A 613 -0.23 9.81 2.24
CA VAL A 613 0.51 8.67 1.70
C VAL A 613 0.26 8.60 0.19
N HIS A 614 1.32 8.56 -0.61
CA HIS A 614 1.24 8.24 -2.03
C HIS A 614 1.34 6.74 -2.26
N LEU A 615 0.55 6.24 -3.21
CA LEU A 615 0.50 4.84 -3.62
C LEU A 615 1.02 4.70 -5.04
N TYR A 616 2.05 3.87 -5.21
CA TYR A 616 2.70 3.62 -6.51
C TYR A 616 2.57 2.16 -6.91
N THR A 617 2.39 1.90 -8.20
CA THR A 617 2.67 0.61 -8.81
C THR A 617 4.05 0.66 -9.48
N LEU A 618 4.78 -0.46 -9.40
CA LEU A 618 6.15 -0.58 -9.88
C LEU A 618 6.25 -1.73 -10.88
N THR A 619 7.15 -1.61 -11.87
CA THR A 619 7.51 -2.75 -12.70
C THR A 619 8.42 -3.71 -11.93
N ALA A 620 8.36 -5.01 -12.23
CA ALA A 620 9.08 -6.07 -11.50
C ALA A 620 10.61 -5.89 -11.43
N ASP A 621 11.18 -5.11 -12.32
CA ASP A 621 12.62 -4.77 -12.33
C ASP A 621 12.90 -3.38 -11.75
N LEU A 622 11.89 -2.74 -11.17
CA LEU A 622 11.88 -1.34 -10.73
C LEU A 622 12.25 -0.35 -11.85
N ALA A 623 12.04 -0.67 -13.13
CA ALA A 623 12.39 0.23 -14.24
C ALA A 623 11.49 1.46 -14.34
N SER A 624 10.29 1.41 -13.78
CA SER A 624 9.37 2.56 -13.70
C SER A 624 8.45 2.46 -12.48
N ALA A 625 7.99 3.61 -12.00
CA ALA A 625 6.96 3.75 -10.98
C ALA A 625 5.82 4.63 -11.53
N THR A 626 4.58 4.26 -11.25
CA THR A 626 3.37 5.03 -11.59
C THR A 626 2.64 5.38 -10.31
N LEU A 627 2.40 6.67 -10.05
CA LEU A 627 1.52 7.11 -8.97
C LEU A 627 0.08 6.74 -9.33
N VAL A 628 -0.59 5.96 -8.49
CA VAL A 628 -1.97 5.51 -8.74
C VAL A 628 -2.98 6.17 -7.81
N GLY A 629 -2.55 6.72 -6.67
CA GLY A 629 -3.47 7.39 -5.77
C GLY A 629 -2.79 8.02 -4.55
N THR A 630 -3.57 8.78 -3.80
CA THR A 630 -3.16 9.43 -2.55
C THR A 630 -4.17 9.18 -1.45
N VAL A 631 -3.68 8.82 -0.27
CA VAL A 631 -4.47 8.65 0.96
C VAL A 631 -4.26 9.86 1.85
N GLY A 632 -5.33 10.60 2.19
CA GLY A 632 -5.23 11.78 3.05
C GLY A 632 -6.45 12.70 3.05
N ASP A 633 -6.36 13.86 3.71
CA ASP A 633 -7.46 14.82 3.84
C ASP A 633 -7.75 15.54 2.52
N GLY A 634 -8.99 15.46 2.02
CA GLY A 634 -9.49 16.19 0.87
C GLY A 634 -9.07 15.64 -0.49
N TYR A 635 -8.37 14.52 -0.55
CA TYR A 635 -8.08 13.82 -1.80
C TYR A 635 -9.33 13.08 -2.26
N THR A 636 -9.99 13.63 -3.26
CA THR A 636 -11.21 13.02 -3.86
C THR A 636 -10.81 12.19 -5.07
N THR A 637 -11.53 11.11 -5.31
CA THR A 637 -11.40 10.34 -6.55
C THR A 637 -11.92 11.21 -7.70
N ASP A 638 -11.03 11.79 -8.49
CA ASP A 638 -11.33 12.28 -9.83
C ASP A 638 -11.14 11.11 -10.81
N ASP A 639 -11.69 11.19 -12.00
CA ASP A 639 -11.98 10.07 -12.93
C ASP A 639 -10.84 9.07 -13.20
N ASP A 640 -9.60 9.31 -12.76
CA ASP A 640 -8.43 8.47 -13.05
C ASP A 640 -7.53 8.17 -11.81
N ASP A 641 -7.82 8.73 -10.61
CA ASP A 641 -7.00 8.56 -9.41
C ASP A 641 -7.68 7.66 -8.36
N GLU A 642 -6.95 6.66 -7.86
CA GLU A 642 -7.38 5.80 -6.75
C GLU A 642 -7.18 6.47 -5.38
N ASN A 643 -7.69 7.69 -5.22
CA ASN A 643 -7.53 8.50 -4.01
C ASN A 643 -8.42 8.01 -2.85
N VAL A 644 -7.90 8.14 -1.63
CA VAL A 644 -8.60 7.82 -0.38
C VAL A 644 -8.80 9.09 0.45
N ASN A 645 -10.03 9.60 0.51
CA ASN A 645 -10.33 10.82 1.26
C ASN A 645 -10.60 10.53 2.74
N LEU A 646 -9.77 11.04 3.61
CA LEU A 646 -9.83 10.87 5.06
C LEU A 646 -10.32 12.12 5.81
N SER A 647 -11.00 13.06 5.14
CA SER A 647 -11.40 14.36 5.75
C SER A 647 -12.21 14.24 7.03
N ASP A 648 -12.98 13.17 7.20
CA ASP A 648 -13.82 12.97 8.39
C ASP A 648 -13.02 12.38 9.58
N TYR A 649 -11.81 11.89 9.34
CA TYR A 649 -11.03 11.10 10.30
C TYR A 649 -9.72 11.76 10.74
N MET A 650 -9.20 12.72 9.98
CA MET A 650 -7.90 13.36 10.24
C MET A 650 -8.05 14.75 10.83
N ASP A 651 -7.14 15.14 11.71
CA ASP A 651 -6.98 16.49 12.22
C ASP A 651 -5.68 17.17 11.71
N ALA A 652 -5.64 18.49 11.74
CA ALA A 652 -4.61 19.34 11.13
C ALA A 652 -3.17 19.10 11.60
N LYS A 653 -2.95 18.24 12.60
CA LYS A 653 -1.63 18.04 13.24
C LYS A 653 -1.33 16.57 13.53
N ASP A 654 -2.07 15.66 12.95
CA ASP A 654 -1.93 14.23 13.24
C ASP A 654 -0.62 13.68 12.68
N ILE A 655 -0.04 14.37 11.68
CA ILE A 655 1.15 13.95 10.93
C ILE A 655 1.02 12.52 10.40
N PHE A 656 -0.10 12.28 9.72
CA PHE A 656 -0.42 11.04 9.03
C PHE A 656 0.68 10.66 8.01
N GLY A 657 0.95 9.37 7.84
CA GLY A 657 2.06 8.90 7.02
C GLY A 657 3.41 8.91 7.76
N THR A 658 3.41 8.88 9.10
CA THR A 658 4.65 8.75 9.89
C THR A 658 5.26 7.36 9.79
N GLY A 659 4.43 6.31 9.86
CA GLY A 659 4.76 4.92 9.57
C GLY A 659 3.72 4.38 8.59
N VAL A 660 4.16 3.53 7.68
CA VAL A 660 3.31 2.80 6.73
C VAL A 660 3.81 1.38 6.59
N ASP A 661 2.89 0.42 6.40
CA ASP A 661 3.24 -0.94 5.99
C ASP A 661 2.16 -1.56 5.11
N LEU A 662 2.56 -2.47 4.21
CA LEU A 662 1.72 -3.20 3.27
C LEU A 662 1.79 -4.70 3.53
N ASN A 663 0.67 -5.40 3.34
CA ASN A 663 0.67 -6.86 3.32
C ASN A 663 1.26 -7.43 2.01
N GLU A 664 1.38 -8.76 1.91
CA GLU A 664 2.02 -9.45 0.78
C GLU A 664 1.49 -9.08 -0.61
N THR A 665 0.24 -8.64 -0.73
CA THR A 665 -0.43 -8.33 -2.01
C THR A 665 -0.62 -6.84 -2.25
N GLY A 666 -0.19 -5.96 -1.33
CA GLY A 666 -0.49 -4.53 -1.38
C GLY A 666 -1.96 -4.18 -1.09
N SER A 667 -2.82 -5.18 -0.85
CA SER A 667 -4.26 -4.95 -0.65
C SER A 667 -4.65 -4.50 0.76
N ARG A 668 -3.70 -4.48 1.70
CA ARG A 668 -3.87 -3.97 3.07
C ARG A 668 -2.77 -2.98 3.37
N LEU A 669 -3.15 -1.80 3.82
CA LEU A 669 -2.25 -0.72 4.19
C LEU A 669 -2.52 -0.31 5.63
N VAL A 670 -1.47 -0.22 6.42
CA VAL A 670 -1.50 0.36 7.77
C VAL A 670 -0.78 1.69 7.75
N VAL A 671 -1.39 2.72 8.30
CA VAL A 671 -0.81 4.08 8.35
C VAL A 671 -0.94 4.64 9.76
N SER A 672 0.11 5.26 10.26
CA SER A 672 0.07 5.91 11.56
C SER A 672 0.00 7.43 11.49
N GLY A 673 -0.70 8.01 12.48
CA GLY A 673 -0.72 9.43 12.82
C GLY A 673 -0.10 9.65 14.21
N MET A 674 1.22 9.74 14.30
CA MET A 674 1.98 9.73 15.55
C MET A 674 1.64 10.88 16.51
N LEU A 675 1.18 12.02 16.02
CA LEU A 675 0.80 13.18 16.85
C LEU A 675 -0.72 13.32 17.03
N ALA A 676 -1.50 12.36 16.57
CA ALA A 676 -2.94 12.34 16.82
C ALA A 676 -3.22 12.35 18.34
N SER A 677 -4.34 12.95 18.70
CA SER A 677 -4.66 13.24 20.11
C SER A 677 -5.76 12.33 20.67
N GLY A 678 -6.06 11.24 19.97
CA GLY A 678 -7.13 10.30 20.31
C GLY A 678 -8.53 10.88 20.09
N ASN A 679 -9.55 10.07 20.28
CA ASN A 679 -10.94 10.49 20.11
C ASN A 679 -11.25 11.71 20.99
N SER A 680 -11.89 12.71 20.41
CA SER A 680 -12.22 13.98 21.09
C SER A 680 -10.99 14.84 21.51
N ASN A 681 -9.82 14.57 20.98
CA ASN A 681 -8.57 15.33 21.24
C ASN A 681 -8.22 15.46 22.74
N THR A 682 -8.47 14.41 23.51
CA THR A 682 -8.31 14.42 24.97
C THR A 682 -6.89 14.11 25.45
N LYS A 683 -6.10 13.41 24.63
CA LYS A 683 -4.72 13.00 24.92
C LYS A 683 -3.75 13.49 23.85
N SER A 684 -3.20 14.68 24.03
CA SER A 684 -2.27 15.29 23.08
C SER A 684 -1.12 14.35 22.72
N LYS A 685 -0.93 14.09 21.41
CA LYS A 685 0.14 13.26 20.85
C LYS A 685 0.19 11.83 21.46
N SER A 686 -0.95 11.28 21.80
CA SER A 686 -1.03 9.87 22.17
C SER A 686 -0.72 8.97 20.98
N GLY A 687 -1.09 9.40 19.79
CA GLY A 687 -0.93 8.69 18.53
C GLY A 687 -2.13 7.81 18.18
N GLU A 688 -2.17 7.39 16.93
CA GLU A 688 -3.20 6.49 16.38
C GLU A 688 -2.66 5.67 15.21
N VAL A 689 -3.35 4.60 14.86
CA VAL A 689 -3.08 3.76 13.71
C VAL A 689 -4.36 3.53 12.93
N MET A 690 -4.31 3.73 11.63
CA MET A 690 -5.41 3.60 10.69
C MET A 690 -5.20 2.36 9.80
N LEU A 691 -6.25 1.57 9.63
CA LEU A 691 -6.24 0.32 8.86
C LEU A 691 -7.06 0.51 7.58
N ILE A 692 -6.46 0.28 6.43
CA ILE A 692 -7.05 0.51 5.10
C ILE A 692 -7.01 -0.79 4.30
N LYS A 693 -8.15 -1.16 3.71
CA LYS A 693 -8.26 -2.28 2.78
C LYS A 693 -8.56 -1.77 1.39
N PHE A 694 -7.81 -2.23 0.42
CA PHE A 694 -8.12 -2.08 -1.00
C PHE A 694 -8.87 -3.32 -1.50
N ASN A 695 -9.71 -3.14 -2.51
CA ASN A 695 -10.53 -4.22 -3.05
C ASN A 695 -9.74 -5.17 -3.94
N ASP A 696 -8.60 -4.74 -4.42
CA ASP A 696 -7.67 -5.54 -5.23
C ASP A 696 -6.20 -5.18 -4.93
N ASP A 697 -5.32 -5.85 -5.62
CA ASP A 697 -3.86 -5.65 -5.58
C ASP A 697 -3.38 -4.46 -6.44
N ALA A 698 -4.26 -3.64 -6.99
CA ALA A 698 -3.91 -2.45 -7.79
C ALA A 698 -4.25 -1.13 -7.06
N PHE A 699 -4.43 -1.16 -5.75
CA PHE A 699 -4.89 -0.05 -4.91
C PHE A 699 -6.27 0.50 -5.30
N SER A 700 -7.06 -0.23 -6.13
CA SER A 700 -8.35 0.28 -6.55
C SER A 700 -9.36 0.25 -5.41
N SER A 701 -10.15 1.32 -5.29
CA SER A 701 -11.29 1.44 -4.38
C SER A 701 -11.00 1.02 -2.94
N GLY A 702 -10.09 1.73 -2.25
CA GLY A 702 -9.74 1.43 -0.86
C GLY A 702 -10.93 1.56 0.10
N GLU A 703 -11.14 0.61 0.99
CA GLU A 703 -12.06 0.67 2.11
C GLU A 703 -11.30 0.83 3.44
N ILE A 704 -11.77 1.72 4.32
CA ILE A 704 -11.20 1.85 5.66
C ILE A 704 -11.81 0.76 6.55
N TYR A 705 -10.98 -0.13 7.07
CA TYR A 705 -11.40 -1.24 7.94
C TYR A 705 -11.07 -1.03 9.41
N GLY A 706 -10.78 0.08 9.81
CA GLY A 706 -10.55 0.40 11.19
C GLY A 706 -9.67 1.64 11.29
N ILE A 707 -10.16 2.48 12.03
CA ILE A 707 -9.44 3.61 12.50
C ILE A 707 -9.23 3.47 13.99
#